data_39466affd6421f14b9e796253807d53c
#
_entry.id   39466affd6421f14b9e796253807d53c
#
_cell.length_a   1.000
_cell.length_b   1.000
_cell.length_c   1.000
_cell.angle_alpha   90.00
_cell.angle_beta   90.00
_cell.angle_gamma   90.00
#
_symmetry.space_group_name_H-M   'P 1'
#
loop_
_entity.id
_entity.type
_entity.pdbx_description
1 polymer ?
#
loop_
_entity_poly.entity_id
_entity_poly.type
_entity_poly.pdbx_seq_one_letter_code
_entity_poly.pdbx_strand_id
1 'polypeptide(L)'
;MQVDAIGNQIQIDNLTDVLENISYQLTKNVEVLEADGQWLKADSLKENQYLKQNRHSVSLTTNPNLNLAELKSELRLLTETLSKQLTRGQKVFPFSQASKKHYGRQPGYSLKVVLPENLFKLLYTSKFKETKIDYLSFRNQVYLKLAQQLVAKRAYMTYLFGATPFAWQEGASEELSSPKRSVTNSLNQVELKEANALDYLNLESYLASKSSASLTSDNVNLNLIEIDGKQTIEALLITGLDFNPVSETLIEGLALEFLNVCLGYFLMTEGIGAGDLKASLSQARALNQTVASENPFAPSVVAGELRKFLEELNHFASAYYYPGWQPAYTKLRKRLADPKASLSASLLRAQGEADSLYSLALSGGFKTETSKQTLSYELQTMLTAAIMANHKFRILNQELGLVQIDETILQAGLKTKENSALLEAMWANKQVSKQLVSAGGFETLKAWQVKSLQDLETLAPKLADKALAIKSVSDQAAKASRLFRLPPSSKQLKASVQAVLKEQKQALLEQVAPGSTYRALIIKGKLVSLVERIPANVVGNGRAGLKELIASKHLILGPVERETLASQGIGLNDVIARGIQVLLRYDATENTGASQVESLADLDESYRTAIEKIAQILGMSEGQIDLIIPNIYQAYQQEPGQLYFLGAHRQINLALHLQVLMAANKDLPATILDKLLKAN
;
A
#
# COMPACT_ATOMS: atom_id res chain seq x y z
N MET A 1 12.57 -6.09 -41.06
CA MET A 1 13.25 -7.23 -40.46
C MET A 1 12.18 -8.06 -39.78
N GLN A 2 11.91 -9.22 -40.34
CA GLN A 2 10.83 -10.09 -39.86
C GLN A 2 11.31 -10.83 -38.63
N VAL A 3 10.78 -10.54 -37.45
CA VAL A 3 10.85 -11.43 -36.30
C VAL A 3 9.68 -12.40 -36.46
N ASP A 4 9.77 -13.24 -37.50
CA ASP A 4 8.73 -14.21 -37.81
C ASP A 4 8.70 -15.31 -36.77
N ALA A 5 7.54 -15.61 -36.29
CA ALA A 5 7.13 -16.85 -35.63
C ALA A 5 8.21 -17.55 -34.77
N ILE A 6 8.92 -16.77 -33.95
CA ILE A 6 9.91 -17.29 -33.01
C ILE A 6 9.25 -18.27 -32.03
N GLY A 7 7.94 -18.13 -31.80
CA GLY A 7 7.15 -18.97 -30.90
C GLY A 7 7.14 -20.47 -31.22
N ASN A 8 7.42 -20.84 -32.46
CA ASN A 8 7.46 -22.26 -32.83
C ASN A 8 8.84 -22.94 -32.63
N GLN A 9 9.89 -22.18 -32.32
CA GLN A 9 11.25 -22.70 -32.11
C GLN A 9 11.79 -22.53 -30.66
N ILE A 10 11.16 -21.71 -29.85
CA ILE A 10 11.51 -21.54 -28.45
C ILE A 10 10.50 -22.34 -27.62
N GLN A 11 10.96 -23.21 -26.74
CA GLN A 11 10.06 -23.88 -25.79
C GLN A 11 9.32 -22.81 -25.00
N ILE A 12 7.98 -22.92 -24.94
CA ILE A 12 7.06 -21.94 -24.33
C ILE A 12 7.48 -21.58 -22.91
N ASP A 13 7.96 -22.55 -22.13
CA ASP A 13 8.42 -22.35 -20.75
C ASP A 13 9.58 -21.36 -20.66
N ASN A 14 10.58 -21.46 -21.54
CA ASN A 14 11.73 -20.55 -21.56
C ASN A 14 11.34 -19.10 -21.90
N LEU A 15 10.31 -18.92 -22.71
CA LEU A 15 9.86 -17.58 -23.08
C LEU A 15 9.03 -16.95 -21.97
N THR A 16 8.19 -17.70 -21.29
CA THR A 16 7.43 -17.22 -20.12
C THR A 16 8.39 -16.69 -19.06
N ASP A 17 9.39 -17.47 -18.64
CA ASP A 17 10.42 -17.08 -17.69
C ASP A 17 11.15 -15.80 -18.07
N VAL A 18 11.34 -15.57 -19.38
CA VAL A 18 12.05 -14.39 -19.89
C VAL A 18 11.13 -13.17 -19.89
N LEU A 19 9.87 -13.32 -20.25
CA LEU A 19 8.89 -12.23 -20.24
C LEU A 19 8.58 -11.75 -18.82
N GLU A 20 8.61 -12.65 -17.84
CA GLU A 20 8.46 -12.31 -16.41
C GLU A 20 9.62 -11.46 -15.86
N ASN A 21 10.76 -11.41 -16.55
CA ASN A 21 11.93 -10.60 -16.16
C ASN A 21 11.97 -9.22 -16.83
N ILE A 22 10.90 -8.79 -17.52
CA ILE A 22 10.79 -7.42 -18.00
C ILE A 22 10.66 -6.47 -16.81
N SER A 23 11.54 -5.47 -16.75
CA SER A 23 11.54 -4.51 -15.64
C SER A 23 10.74 -3.27 -15.98
N TYR A 24 9.90 -2.86 -15.05
CA TYR A 24 9.03 -1.68 -15.13
C TYR A 24 9.38 -0.68 -14.04
N GLN A 25 9.62 0.57 -14.43
CA GLN A 25 9.77 1.69 -13.51
C GLN A 25 8.77 2.78 -13.90
N LEU A 26 7.97 3.24 -12.95
CA LEU A 26 6.95 4.23 -13.20
C LEU A 26 7.35 5.56 -12.57
N THR A 27 7.21 6.65 -13.35
CA THR A 27 7.30 8.02 -12.86
C THR A 27 5.97 8.72 -13.07
N LYS A 28 5.38 9.22 -11.99
CA LYS A 28 4.15 10.00 -11.98
C LYS A 28 4.47 11.46 -11.64
N ASN A 29 4.10 12.39 -12.52
CA ASN A 29 4.23 13.83 -12.28
C ASN A 29 2.84 14.39 -11.96
N VAL A 30 2.63 14.80 -10.71
CA VAL A 30 1.37 15.39 -10.25
C VAL A 30 1.56 16.87 -9.97
N GLU A 31 0.52 17.66 -10.19
CA GLU A 31 0.44 19.03 -9.70
C GLU A 31 -0.29 19.05 -8.37
N VAL A 32 0.08 19.99 -7.51
CA VAL A 32 -0.51 20.14 -6.17
C VAL A 32 -1.06 21.56 -6.04
N LEU A 33 -2.27 21.66 -5.51
CA LEU A 33 -2.96 22.91 -5.22
C LEU A 33 -2.86 23.21 -3.72
N GLU A 34 -2.64 24.48 -3.41
CA GLU A 34 -2.78 25.07 -2.07
C GLU A 34 -4.26 25.18 -1.67
N ALA A 35 -4.51 25.46 -0.39
CA ALA A 35 -5.86 25.61 0.13
C ALA A 35 -6.65 26.78 -0.52
N ASP A 36 -5.96 27.80 -1.04
CA ASP A 36 -6.52 28.95 -1.73
C ASP A 36 -6.70 28.75 -3.24
N GLY A 37 -6.41 27.53 -3.73
CA GLY A 37 -6.50 27.17 -5.14
C GLY A 37 -5.31 27.58 -6.00
N GLN A 38 -4.27 28.17 -5.40
CA GLN A 38 -3.00 28.45 -6.08
C GLN A 38 -2.17 27.16 -6.22
N TRP A 39 -1.19 27.18 -7.12
CA TRP A 39 -0.28 26.06 -7.26
C TRP A 39 0.75 26.01 -6.11
N LEU A 40 1.18 24.81 -5.76
CA LEU A 40 2.17 24.55 -4.73
C LEU A 40 3.41 25.44 -4.91
N LYS A 41 3.86 26.06 -3.81
CA LYS A 41 5.08 26.87 -3.81
C LYS A 41 6.33 25.98 -3.92
N ALA A 42 7.38 26.53 -4.53
CA ALA A 42 8.68 25.84 -4.57
C ALA A 42 9.18 25.53 -3.16
N ASP A 43 9.93 24.44 -3.03
CA ASP A 43 10.60 24.01 -1.79
C ASP A 43 9.65 23.75 -0.60
N SER A 44 8.39 23.37 -0.89
CA SER A 44 7.39 23.08 0.14
C SER A 44 7.45 21.66 0.67
N LEU A 45 8.11 20.74 -0.04
CA LEU A 45 8.17 19.31 0.27
C LEU A 45 9.58 18.86 0.59
N LYS A 46 9.72 17.87 1.48
CA LYS A 46 10.99 17.21 1.73
C LYS A 46 11.30 16.25 0.59
N GLU A 47 12.26 16.61 -0.24
CA GLU A 47 12.71 15.80 -1.37
C GLU A 47 13.54 14.59 -0.95
N ASN A 48 13.49 13.54 -1.78
CA ASN A 48 14.33 12.35 -1.69
C ASN A 48 14.44 11.68 -3.08
N GLN A 49 15.04 10.48 -3.15
CA GLN A 49 15.20 9.78 -4.44
C GLN A 49 13.87 9.37 -5.09
N TYR A 50 12.78 9.27 -4.35
CA TYR A 50 11.45 8.84 -4.81
C TYR A 50 10.50 10.01 -5.07
N LEU A 51 10.66 11.11 -4.34
CA LEU A 51 9.82 12.31 -4.43
C LEU A 51 10.71 13.52 -4.74
N LYS A 52 10.44 14.17 -5.88
CA LYS A 52 11.15 15.40 -6.28
C LYS A 52 10.14 16.47 -6.65
N GLN A 53 10.32 17.67 -6.13
CA GLN A 53 9.50 18.82 -6.44
C GLN A 53 10.14 19.62 -7.59
N ASN A 54 9.36 19.89 -8.65
CA ASN A 54 9.74 20.75 -9.75
C ASN A 54 8.75 21.92 -9.84
N ARG A 55 9.07 23.04 -9.21
CA ARG A 55 8.16 24.19 -9.07
C ARG A 55 6.82 23.76 -8.45
N HIS A 56 5.77 23.63 -9.26
CA HIS A 56 4.40 23.32 -8.83
C HIS A 56 4.07 21.82 -8.93
N SER A 57 4.91 21.04 -9.58
CA SER A 57 4.71 19.62 -9.79
C SER A 57 5.61 18.78 -8.88
N VAL A 58 5.12 17.59 -8.53
CA VAL A 58 5.84 16.59 -7.75
C VAL A 58 5.98 15.33 -8.59
N SER A 59 7.22 14.88 -8.75
CA SER A 59 7.53 13.62 -9.42
C SER A 59 7.66 12.51 -8.40
N LEU A 60 6.88 11.46 -8.54
CA LEU A 60 6.94 10.22 -7.78
C LEU A 60 7.54 9.14 -8.67
N THR A 61 8.67 8.57 -8.29
CA THR A 61 9.38 7.56 -9.09
C THR A 61 9.53 6.27 -8.30
N THR A 62 9.00 5.16 -8.82
CA THR A 62 9.15 3.83 -8.22
C THR A 62 10.55 3.26 -8.45
N ASN A 63 10.89 2.22 -7.69
CA ASN A 63 12.02 1.37 -8.08
C ASN A 63 11.71 0.61 -9.38
N PRO A 64 12.74 0.06 -10.07
CA PRO A 64 12.50 -0.95 -11.10
C PRO A 64 11.89 -2.21 -10.48
N ASN A 65 10.75 -2.65 -11.00
CA ASN A 65 10.01 -3.83 -10.54
C ASN A 65 9.84 -4.83 -11.68
N LEU A 66 9.93 -6.12 -11.39
CA LEU A 66 9.65 -7.21 -12.34
C LEU A 66 8.17 -7.63 -12.30
N ASN A 67 7.44 -7.22 -11.27
CA ASN A 67 6.06 -7.62 -11.03
C ASN A 67 5.14 -6.37 -10.97
N LEU A 68 4.08 -6.38 -11.77
CA LEU A 68 3.12 -5.26 -11.80
C LEU A 68 2.32 -5.10 -10.51
N ALA A 69 2.10 -6.17 -9.74
CA ALA A 69 1.40 -6.07 -8.46
C ALA A 69 2.25 -5.31 -7.43
N GLU A 70 3.55 -5.58 -7.41
CA GLU A 70 4.52 -4.88 -6.56
C GLU A 70 4.68 -3.42 -7.00
N LEU A 71 4.78 -3.17 -8.31
CA LEU A 71 4.82 -1.82 -8.88
C LEU A 71 3.60 -0.98 -8.45
N LYS A 72 2.39 -1.55 -8.53
CA LYS A 72 1.14 -0.88 -8.11
C LYS A 72 1.13 -0.60 -6.61
N SER A 73 1.63 -1.53 -5.79
CA SER A 73 1.71 -1.37 -4.33
C SER A 73 2.73 -0.31 -3.94
N GLU A 74 3.87 -0.27 -4.62
CA GLU A 74 4.87 0.77 -4.43
C GLU A 74 4.35 2.16 -4.83
N LEU A 75 3.66 2.26 -5.97
CA LEU A 75 3.04 3.50 -6.40
C LEU A 75 2.00 4.04 -5.40
N ARG A 76 1.20 3.14 -4.81
CA ARG A 76 0.27 3.50 -3.74
C ARG A 76 1.01 4.05 -2.54
N LEU A 77 2.03 3.34 -2.08
CA LEU A 77 2.85 3.75 -0.95
C LEU A 77 3.47 5.14 -1.16
N LEU A 78 4.00 5.43 -2.35
CA LEU A 78 4.54 6.74 -2.71
C LEU A 78 3.44 7.81 -2.72
N THR A 79 2.25 7.48 -3.22
CA THR A 79 1.10 8.40 -3.23
C THR A 79 0.64 8.73 -1.81
N GLU A 80 0.55 7.74 -0.92
CA GLU A 80 0.24 7.93 0.49
C GLU A 80 1.34 8.74 1.22
N THR A 81 2.61 8.48 0.89
CA THR A 81 3.74 9.21 1.45
C THR A 81 3.71 10.69 1.06
N LEU A 82 3.39 11.00 -0.20
CA LEU A 82 3.15 12.38 -0.63
C LEU A 82 1.98 13.00 0.16
N SER A 83 0.86 12.30 0.26
CA SER A 83 -0.32 12.79 0.98
C SER A 83 -0.04 13.13 2.44
N LYS A 84 0.87 12.39 3.10
CA LYS A 84 1.31 12.68 4.48
C LYS A 84 2.21 13.91 4.60
N GLN A 85 2.88 14.33 3.53
CA GLN A 85 3.67 15.57 3.51
C GLN A 85 2.80 16.82 3.23
N LEU A 86 1.64 16.63 2.59
CA LEU A 86 0.74 17.73 2.28
C LEU A 86 0.11 18.29 3.56
N THR A 87 0.07 19.61 3.68
CA THR A 87 -0.58 20.30 4.79
C THR A 87 -2.09 20.38 4.60
N ARG A 88 -2.80 20.78 5.66
CA ARG A 88 -4.26 20.86 5.63
C ARG A 88 -4.73 21.83 4.53
N GLY A 89 -5.53 21.31 3.61
CA GLY A 89 -6.08 22.06 2.48
C GLY A 89 -5.31 21.90 1.18
N GLN A 90 -4.05 21.44 1.20
CA GLN A 90 -3.32 21.09 -0.02
C GLN A 90 -3.89 19.80 -0.63
N LYS A 91 -3.96 19.75 -1.97
CA LYS A 91 -4.54 18.61 -2.70
C LYS A 91 -3.77 18.33 -3.98
N VAL A 92 -3.62 17.04 -4.31
CA VAL A 92 -3.12 16.62 -5.61
C VAL A 92 -4.18 16.89 -6.67
N PHE A 93 -3.81 17.55 -7.76
CA PHE A 93 -4.70 17.77 -8.90
C PHE A 93 -4.82 16.46 -9.70
N PRO A 94 -6.05 15.95 -9.94
CA PRO A 94 -6.22 14.57 -10.41
C PRO A 94 -6.21 14.42 -11.95
N PHE A 95 -5.94 15.47 -12.72
CA PHE A 95 -5.94 15.44 -14.18
C PHE A 95 -4.55 15.61 -14.78
N SER A 96 -4.32 15.04 -15.95
CA SER A 96 -3.04 15.08 -16.66
C SER A 96 -2.71 16.45 -17.24
N GLN A 97 -3.68 17.33 -17.39
CA GLN A 97 -3.50 18.67 -17.95
C GLN A 97 -4.16 19.70 -17.05
N ALA A 98 -3.36 20.59 -16.44
CA ALA A 98 -3.88 21.64 -15.59
C ALA A 98 -3.97 23.00 -16.30
N SER A 99 -3.04 23.39 -17.18
CA SER A 99 -3.05 24.67 -17.87
C SER A 99 -2.20 24.70 -19.14
N LYS A 100 -2.60 25.49 -20.13
CA LYS A 100 -1.81 25.77 -21.36
C LYS A 100 -0.49 26.54 -21.09
N LYS A 101 -0.30 27.13 -19.90
CA LYS A 101 0.83 28.02 -19.58
C LYS A 101 1.97 27.33 -18.81
N HIS A 102 1.87 26.05 -18.48
CA HIS A 102 2.92 25.40 -17.69
C HIS A 102 4.13 25.01 -18.53
N TYR A 103 5.21 25.77 -18.34
CA TYR A 103 6.56 25.43 -18.77
C TYR A 103 7.15 24.41 -17.79
N GLY A 104 7.08 23.12 -18.12
CA GLY A 104 7.61 22.06 -17.29
C GLY A 104 7.22 20.67 -17.79
N ARG A 105 7.53 19.61 -16.99
CA ARG A 105 7.04 18.26 -17.27
C ARG A 105 5.52 18.26 -17.16
N GLN A 106 4.83 17.89 -18.23
CA GLN A 106 3.37 17.80 -18.23
C GLN A 106 2.90 16.81 -17.15
N PRO A 107 1.80 17.11 -16.41
CA PRO A 107 1.15 16.17 -15.54
C PRO A 107 0.78 14.90 -16.30
N GLY A 108 1.01 13.76 -15.68
CA GLY A 108 0.79 12.46 -16.27
C GLY A 108 1.79 11.44 -15.73
N TYR A 109 1.82 10.26 -16.31
CA TYR A 109 2.80 9.26 -15.94
C TYR A 109 3.57 8.73 -17.14
N SER A 110 4.76 8.23 -16.85
CA SER A 110 5.62 7.54 -17.79
C SER A 110 6.03 6.19 -17.24
N LEU A 111 6.10 5.20 -18.12
CA LEU A 111 6.52 3.85 -17.82
C LEU A 111 7.84 3.57 -18.55
N LYS A 112 8.94 3.43 -17.78
CA LYS A 112 10.22 2.96 -18.31
C LYS A 112 10.19 1.44 -18.33
N VAL A 113 10.45 0.85 -19.50
CA VAL A 113 10.49 -0.59 -19.73
C VAL A 113 11.90 -1.00 -20.12
N VAL A 114 12.49 -1.89 -19.35
CA VAL A 114 13.81 -2.46 -19.64
C VAL A 114 13.65 -3.94 -19.92
N LEU A 115 14.07 -4.36 -21.10
CA LEU A 115 14.06 -5.76 -21.49
C LEU A 115 15.27 -6.49 -20.91
N PRO A 116 15.11 -7.71 -20.41
CA PRO A 116 16.20 -8.47 -19.82
C PRO A 116 17.21 -8.95 -20.87
N GLU A 117 18.48 -8.98 -20.50
CA GLU A 117 19.57 -9.36 -21.38
C GLU A 117 19.45 -10.79 -21.92
N ASN A 118 18.90 -11.71 -21.13
CA ASN A 118 18.66 -13.09 -21.56
C ASN A 118 17.62 -13.16 -22.70
N LEU A 119 16.65 -12.24 -22.76
CA LEU A 119 15.70 -12.15 -23.88
C LEU A 119 16.42 -11.82 -25.18
N PHE A 120 17.28 -10.79 -25.18
CA PHE A 120 18.04 -10.43 -26.39
C PHE A 120 18.96 -11.58 -26.85
N LYS A 121 19.63 -12.24 -25.91
CA LYS A 121 20.48 -13.39 -26.22
C LYS A 121 19.68 -14.55 -26.85
N LEU A 122 18.52 -14.85 -26.26
CA LEU A 122 17.61 -15.88 -26.76
C LEU A 122 17.13 -15.57 -28.19
N LEU A 123 16.64 -14.36 -28.42
CA LEU A 123 16.17 -13.91 -29.73
C LEU A 123 17.28 -13.86 -30.76
N TYR A 124 18.48 -13.39 -30.39
CA TYR A 124 19.61 -13.28 -31.28
C TYR A 124 20.15 -14.64 -31.70
N THR A 125 20.31 -15.56 -30.77
CA THR A 125 20.84 -16.91 -31.08
C THR A 125 19.86 -17.75 -31.88
N SER A 126 18.54 -17.55 -31.73
CA SER A 126 17.54 -18.35 -32.45
C SER A 126 17.44 -18.03 -33.94
N LYS A 127 17.62 -16.76 -34.35
CA LYS A 127 17.32 -16.34 -35.73
C LYS A 127 18.37 -15.40 -36.39
N PHE A 128 19.12 -14.64 -35.60
CA PHE A 128 19.89 -13.52 -36.15
C PHE A 128 21.41 -13.71 -36.16
N LYS A 129 21.90 -14.74 -35.49
CA LYS A 129 23.34 -15.04 -35.49
C LYS A 129 23.91 -15.28 -36.90
N GLU A 130 23.08 -15.80 -37.79
CA GLU A 130 23.47 -16.10 -39.20
C GLU A 130 23.36 -14.89 -40.14
N THR A 131 22.66 -13.79 -39.72
CA THR A 131 22.36 -12.65 -40.60
C THR A 131 23.43 -11.58 -40.62
N LYS A 132 24.58 -11.78 -39.97
CA LYS A 132 25.72 -10.82 -39.88
C LYS A 132 25.36 -9.47 -39.23
N ILE A 133 24.25 -9.31 -38.56
CA ILE A 133 23.90 -8.12 -37.77
C ILE A 133 24.61 -8.23 -36.43
N ASP A 134 25.32 -7.19 -36.02
CA ASP A 134 25.94 -7.17 -34.71
C ASP A 134 24.92 -7.12 -33.60
N TYR A 135 25.26 -7.64 -32.43
CA TYR A 135 24.36 -7.81 -31.31
C TYR A 135 23.75 -6.49 -30.78
N LEU A 136 24.52 -5.40 -30.76
CA LEU A 136 24.05 -4.09 -30.31
C LEU A 136 23.01 -3.50 -31.27
N SER A 137 23.28 -3.60 -32.58
CA SER A 137 22.33 -3.21 -33.62
C SER A 137 21.05 -4.04 -33.55
N PHE A 138 21.12 -5.34 -33.25
CA PHE A 138 19.97 -6.17 -33.03
C PHE A 138 19.16 -5.72 -31.83
N ARG A 139 19.76 -5.44 -30.67
CA ARG A 139 19.08 -4.88 -29.48
C ARG A 139 18.32 -3.59 -29.81
N ASN A 140 18.98 -2.67 -30.51
CA ASN A 140 18.36 -1.41 -30.93
C ASN A 140 17.12 -1.66 -31.80
N GLN A 141 17.20 -2.60 -32.75
CA GLN A 141 16.07 -2.95 -33.62
C GLN A 141 14.88 -3.54 -32.83
N VAL A 142 15.11 -4.35 -31.80
CA VAL A 142 14.03 -4.86 -30.95
C VAL A 142 13.29 -3.69 -30.25
N TYR A 143 13.99 -2.75 -29.66
CA TYR A 143 13.36 -1.58 -29.04
C TYR A 143 12.65 -0.67 -30.05
N LEU A 144 13.26 -0.44 -31.21
CA LEU A 144 12.64 0.35 -32.29
C LEU A 144 11.34 -0.30 -32.79
N LYS A 145 11.32 -1.64 -32.96
CA LYS A 145 10.12 -2.38 -33.31
C LYS A 145 9.01 -2.18 -32.26
N LEU A 146 9.33 -2.27 -30.98
CA LEU A 146 8.35 -2.02 -29.92
C LEU A 146 7.81 -0.59 -29.97
N ALA A 147 8.66 0.41 -30.21
CA ALA A 147 8.26 1.79 -30.37
C ALA A 147 7.31 1.96 -31.56
N GLN A 148 7.65 1.39 -32.74
CA GLN A 148 6.80 1.39 -33.93
C GLN A 148 5.41 0.83 -33.63
N GLN A 149 5.32 -0.35 -32.98
CA GLN A 149 4.07 -1.01 -32.67
C GLN A 149 3.23 -0.20 -31.64
N LEU A 150 3.85 0.41 -30.65
CA LEU A 150 3.17 1.26 -29.68
C LEU A 150 2.59 2.53 -30.35
N VAL A 151 3.33 3.17 -31.23
CA VAL A 151 2.82 4.31 -32.03
C VAL A 151 1.67 3.86 -32.94
N ALA A 152 1.83 2.72 -33.64
CA ALA A 152 0.79 2.17 -34.52
C ALA A 152 -0.51 1.84 -33.79
N LYS A 153 -0.45 1.46 -32.53
CA LYS A 153 -1.62 1.12 -31.69
C LYS A 153 -2.03 2.21 -30.70
N ARG A 154 -1.47 3.42 -30.82
CA ARG A 154 -1.74 4.53 -29.90
C ARG A 154 -3.24 4.88 -29.81
N ALA A 155 -3.96 4.90 -30.93
CA ALA A 155 -5.37 5.18 -30.96
C ALA A 155 -6.21 4.23 -30.07
N TYR A 156 -5.79 2.97 -29.94
CA TYR A 156 -6.44 1.99 -29.07
C TYR A 156 -6.24 2.32 -27.59
N MET A 157 -5.02 2.76 -27.21
CA MET A 157 -4.73 3.20 -25.85
C MET A 157 -5.52 4.47 -25.52
N THR A 158 -5.59 5.45 -26.44
CA THR A 158 -6.38 6.66 -26.27
C THR A 158 -7.87 6.36 -26.12
N TYR A 159 -8.42 5.41 -26.87
CA TYR A 159 -9.81 4.98 -26.69
C TYR A 159 -10.04 4.35 -25.32
N LEU A 160 -9.18 3.43 -24.89
CA LEU A 160 -9.35 2.65 -23.68
C LEU A 160 -9.08 3.46 -22.40
N PHE A 161 -8.10 4.37 -22.43
CA PHE A 161 -7.56 5.00 -21.23
C PHE A 161 -7.59 6.53 -21.26
N GLY A 162 -8.13 7.16 -22.32
CA GLY A 162 -8.32 8.61 -22.37
C GLY A 162 -9.28 9.10 -21.28
N ALA A 163 -8.83 10.05 -20.47
CA ALA A 163 -9.54 10.53 -19.27
C ALA A 163 -9.43 12.05 -19.07
N THR A 164 -9.22 12.82 -20.16
CA THR A 164 -9.17 14.29 -20.14
C THR A 164 -10.23 14.86 -21.08
N PRO A 165 -11.54 14.87 -20.66
CA PRO A 165 -12.64 15.22 -21.55
C PRO A 165 -12.68 16.71 -21.95
N PHE A 166 -12.07 17.61 -21.18
CA PHE A 166 -12.02 19.04 -21.41
C PHE A 166 -10.61 19.61 -21.29
N ALA A 167 -10.37 20.76 -21.98
CA ALA A 167 -9.19 21.58 -21.76
C ALA A 167 -9.39 22.44 -20.50
N TRP A 168 -8.35 22.52 -19.66
CA TRP A 168 -8.35 23.37 -18.47
C TRP A 168 -7.76 24.74 -18.81
N GLN A 169 -8.43 25.82 -18.36
CA GLN A 169 -7.92 27.19 -18.44
C GLN A 169 -7.74 27.75 -17.03
N GLU A 170 -6.66 28.48 -16.81
CA GLU A 170 -6.36 29.13 -15.55
C GLU A 170 -7.42 30.21 -15.24
N GLY A 171 -8.12 30.07 -14.10
CA GLY A 171 -9.12 31.04 -13.64
C GLY A 171 -10.47 31.00 -14.34
N ALA A 172 -10.71 30.05 -15.23
CA ALA A 172 -11.99 29.92 -15.92
C ALA A 172 -12.64 28.57 -15.65
N SER A 173 -13.97 28.59 -15.61
CA SER A 173 -14.79 27.43 -15.87
C SER A 173 -14.35 26.76 -17.17
N GLU A 174 -14.54 25.47 -17.25
CA GLU A 174 -14.30 24.63 -18.44
C GLU A 174 -14.75 25.37 -19.70
N GLU A 175 -13.85 25.52 -20.68
CA GLU A 175 -14.30 25.91 -21.99
C GLU A 175 -15.23 24.84 -22.54
N LEU A 176 -16.46 25.16 -22.74
CA LEU A 176 -17.50 24.30 -23.28
C LEU A 176 -17.32 24.09 -24.80
N SER A 177 -16.16 23.64 -25.22
CA SER A 177 -16.04 22.90 -26.45
C SER A 177 -16.68 21.53 -26.25
N SER A 178 -17.22 20.91 -27.27
CA SER A 178 -17.78 19.55 -27.17
C SER A 178 -16.79 18.61 -26.46
N PRO A 179 -17.24 17.77 -25.51
CA PRO A 179 -16.37 16.89 -24.77
C PRO A 179 -15.63 15.90 -25.67
N LYS A 180 -14.35 15.63 -25.35
CA LYS A 180 -13.44 14.75 -26.09
C LYS A 180 -13.07 13.53 -25.29
N ARG A 181 -12.54 12.49 -25.92
CA ARG A 181 -11.99 11.33 -25.19
C ARG A 181 -10.72 11.69 -24.44
N SER A 182 -9.82 12.45 -25.07
CA SER A 182 -8.57 12.87 -24.45
C SER A 182 -8.08 14.17 -25.08
N VAL A 183 -8.29 15.29 -24.41
CA VAL A 183 -7.75 16.58 -24.84
C VAL A 183 -6.23 16.55 -24.84
N THR A 184 -5.60 15.94 -23.83
CA THR A 184 -4.14 15.79 -23.75
C THR A 184 -3.57 15.15 -25.01
N ASN A 185 -4.19 14.06 -25.48
CA ASN A 185 -3.77 13.39 -26.71
C ASN A 185 -4.14 14.13 -27.99
N SER A 186 -5.17 14.99 -27.96
CA SER A 186 -5.56 15.82 -29.13
C SER A 186 -4.72 17.09 -29.28
N LEU A 187 -4.30 17.72 -28.18
CA LEU A 187 -3.52 18.97 -28.21
C LEU A 187 -2.04 18.73 -28.55
N ASN A 188 -1.46 17.62 -28.11
CA ASN A 188 -0.07 17.30 -28.38
C ASN A 188 0.23 17.12 -29.88
N GLN A 189 -0.78 17.14 -30.74
CA GLN A 189 -0.63 16.96 -32.20
C GLN A 189 -0.94 18.19 -33.02
N VAL A 190 -1.61 19.22 -32.47
CA VAL A 190 -1.97 20.42 -33.21
C VAL A 190 -0.76 21.28 -33.57
N GLU A 191 0.33 21.19 -32.80
CA GLU A 191 1.56 21.97 -33.04
C GLU A 191 2.64 21.19 -33.84
N LEU A 192 2.39 19.92 -34.19
CA LEU A 192 3.37 19.10 -34.88
C LEU A 192 3.06 19.01 -36.40
N LYS A 193 3.78 19.82 -37.17
CA LYS A 193 3.90 19.58 -38.60
C LYS A 193 4.55 18.21 -38.81
N GLU A 194 4.17 17.49 -39.89
CA GLU A 194 4.77 16.20 -40.27
C GLU A 194 6.32 16.21 -40.28
N ALA A 195 6.93 17.37 -40.46
CA ALA A 195 8.39 17.59 -40.45
C ALA A 195 9.05 17.29 -39.09
N ASN A 196 8.27 17.21 -38.00
CA ASN A 196 8.80 16.99 -36.65
C ASN A 196 8.45 15.61 -36.08
N ALA A 197 7.94 14.70 -36.90
CA ALA A 197 7.63 13.32 -36.47
C ALA A 197 8.91 12.49 -36.30
N LEU A 198 8.97 11.69 -35.20
CA LEU A 198 10.08 10.80 -34.95
C LEU A 198 10.10 9.66 -36.00
N ASP A 199 11.28 9.37 -36.49
CA ASP A 199 11.55 8.24 -37.37
C ASP A 199 12.13 7.08 -36.58
N TYR A 200 11.44 5.94 -36.61
CA TYR A 200 11.84 4.72 -35.89
C TYR A 200 12.43 3.64 -36.81
N LEU A 201 12.85 3.99 -38.04
CA LEU A 201 13.39 3.02 -39.00
C LEU A 201 14.66 2.37 -38.46
N ASN A 202 15.59 3.18 -37.96
CA ASN A 202 16.83 2.74 -37.31
C ASN A 202 17.27 3.81 -36.28
N LEU A 203 18.34 3.52 -35.53
CA LEU A 203 18.78 4.44 -34.48
C LEU A 203 19.27 5.78 -35.04
N GLU A 204 19.99 5.77 -36.17
CA GLU A 204 20.48 6.99 -36.80
C GLU A 204 19.36 7.91 -37.26
N SER A 205 18.34 7.37 -37.96
CA SER A 205 17.15 8.12 -38.37
C SER A 205 16.37 8.65 -37.16
N TYR A 206 16.27 7.86 -36.10
CA TYR A 206 15.64 8.28 -34.85
C TYR A 206 16.36 9.48 -34.23
N LEU A 207 17.68 9.43 -34.12
CA LEU A 207 18.48 10.51 -33.55
C LEU A 207 18.41 11.78 -34.39
N ALA A 208 18.48 11.65 -35.72
CA ALA A 208 18.34 12.76 -36.65
C ALA A 208 16.99 13.45 -36.53
N SER A 209 15.89 12.66 -36.47
CA SER A 209 14.55 13.19 -36.28
C SER A 209 14.35 13.83 -34.89
N LYS A 210 14.91 13.25 -33.83
CA LYS A 210 14.84 13.76 -32.47
C LYS A 210 15.57 15.10 -32.30
N SER A 211 16.71 15.29 -32.96
CA SER A 211 17.47 16.55 -32.89
C SER A 211 16.76 17.72 -33.55
N SER A 212 15.91 17.46 -34.54
CA SER A 212 15.10 18.47 -35.25
C SER A 212 13.73 18.73 -34.61
N ALA A 213 13.24 17.82 -33.75
CA ALA A 213 11.95 17.93 -33.10
C ALA A 213 12.07 18.65 -31.75
N SER A 214 11.50 19.86 -31.64
CA SER A 214 11.44 20.61 -30.38
C SER A 214 10.46 19.99 -29.37
N LEU A 215 9.42 19.29 -29.83
CA LEU A 215 8.42 18.55 -29.07
C LEU A 215 8.01 17.30 -29.86
N THR A 216 7.95 16.16 -29.21
CA THR A 216 7.55 14.91 -29.86
C THR A 216 6.12 14.55 -29.51
N SER A 217 5.27 14.31 -30.53
CA SER A 217 3.87 13.83 -30.37
C SER A 217 3.80 12.34 -30.05
N ASP A 218 4.87 11.62 -30.35
CA ASP A 218 4.90 10.20 -30.11
C ASP A 218 5.08 9.96 -28.62
N ASN A 219 4.12 9.27 -28.03
CA ASN A 219 4.14 8.94 -26.60
C ASN A 219 5.14 7.82 -26.27
N VAL A 220 6.19 7.73 -27.08
CA VAL A 220 7.28 6.79 -26.96
C VAL A 220 8.58 7.52 -27.13
N ASN A 221 9.45 7.41 -26.14
CA ASN A 221 10.83 7.89 -26.20
C ASN A 221 11.77 6.72 -25.95
N LEU A 222 12.93 6.77 -26.63
CA LEU A 222 13.98 5.80 -26.42
C LEU A 222 15.05 6.40 -25.51
N ASN A 223 15.38 5.70 -24.45
CA ASN A 223 16.47 6.05 -23.54
C ASN A 223 17.76 5.42 -24.06
N LEU A 224 18.76 6.25 -24.29
CA LEU A 224 20.01 5.86 -24.92
C LEU A 224 21.14 5.89 -23.90
N ILE A 225 22.02 4.88 -23.98
CA ILE A 225 23.29 4.85 -23.25
C ILE A 225 24.44 4.63 -24.23
N GLU A 226 25.64 5.05 -23.87
CA GLU A 226 26.84 4.79 -24.62
C GLU A 226 27.52 3.51 -24.09
N ILE A 227 27.77 2.56 -24.97
CA ILE A 227 28.51 1.34 -24.69
C ILE A 227 29.56 1.18 -25.78
N ASP A 228 30.83 1.05 -25.41
CA ASP A 228 31.99 0.87 -26.32
C ASP A 228 32.03 1.88 -27.48
N GLY A 229 31.73 3.15 -27.18
CA GLY A 229 31.70 4.23 -28.16
C GLY A 229 30.50 4.20 -29.13
N LYS A 230 29.55 3.30 -28.94
CA LYS A 230 28.31 3.22 -29.71
C LYS A 230 27.09 3.57 -28.83
N GLN A 231 26.21 4.38 -29.38
CA GLN A 231 24.91 4.63 -28.74
C GLN A 231 24.03 3.38 -28.85
N THR A 232 23.49 2.94 -27.69
CA THR A 232 22.57 1.82 -27.61
C THR A 232 21.30 2.23 -26.87
N ILE A 233 20.20 1.51 -27.15
CA ILE A 233 18.94 1.74 -26.45
C ILE A 233 18.96 0.91 -25.16
N GLU A 234 18.88 1.57 -24.02
CA GLU A 234 18.76 0.95 -22.70
C GLU A 234 17.33 0.56 -22.37
N ALA A 235 16.37 1.45 -22.71
CA ALA A 235 15.00 1.31 -22.30
C ALA A 235 14.03 1.98 -23.30
N LEU A 236 12.78 1.54 -23.22
CA LEU A 236 11.62 2.16 -23.83
C LEU A 236 10.89 3.00 -22.77
N LEU A 237 10.62 4.27 -23.06
CA LEU A 237 9.86 5.15 -22.21
C LEU A 237 8.50 5.44 -22.85
N ILE A 238 7.42 4.93 -22.23
CA ILE A 238 6.04 5.14 -22.67
C ILE A 238 5.50 6.32 -21.87
N THR A 239 5.01 7.37 -22.55
CA THR A 239 4.55 8.62 -21.96
C THR A 239 3.15 9.02 -22.46
N GLY A 240 2.59 10.10 -21.94
CA GLY A 240 1.33 10.70 -22.42
C GLY A 240 0.10 9.84 -22.15
N LEU A 241 0.12 9.06 -21.09
CA LEU A 241 -1.06 8.35 -20.59
C LEU A 241 -1.80 9.24 -19.59
N ASP A 242 -3.13 9.37 -19.76
CA ASP A 242 -3.95 10.23 -18.91
C ASP A 242 -4.09 9.67 -17.48
N PHE A 243 -4.16 10.58 -16.51
CA PHE A 243 -4.57 10.21 -15.15
C PHE A 243 -6.03 9.79 -15.12
N ASN A 244 -6.33 8.81 -14.31
CA ASN A 244 -7.70 8.41 -13.99
C ASN A 244 -8.09 8.94 -12.60
N PRO A 245 -8.89 10.01 -12.51
CA PRO A 245 -9.27 10.64 -11.23
C PRO A 245 -10.01 9.73 -10.26
N VAL A 246 -10.63 8.64 -10.74
CA VAL A 246 -11.32 7.67 -9.88
C VAL A 246 -10.39 6.57 -9.37
N SER A 247 -9.15 6.53 -9.81
CA SER A 247 -8.13 5.63 -9.27
C SER A 247 -7.41 6.28 -8.10
N GLU A 248 -7.24 5.56 -7.00
CA GLU A 248 -6.51 5.98 -5.80
C GLU A 248 -5.09 6.51 -6.08
N THR A 249 -4.42 5.92 -7.07
CA THR A 249 -3.07 6.32 -7.48
C THR A 249 -3.05 7.25 -8.69
N LEU A 250 -4.21 7.65 -9.21
CA LEU A 250 -4.40 8.34 -10.48
C LEU A 250 -3.97 7.53 -11.70
N ILE A 251 -3.54 6.30 -11.54
CA ILE A 251 -3.11 5.41 -12.60
C ILE A 251 -3.98 4.18 -12.62
N GLU A 252 -4.55 3.89 -13.77
CA GLU A 252 -5.41 2.72 -13.92
C GLU A 252 -4.57 1.45 -14.05
N GLY A 253 -4.78 0.50 -13.14
CA GLY A 253 -4.09 -0.79 -13.20
C GLY A 253 -4.34 -1.58 -14.48
N LEU A 254 -5.50 -1.36 -15.13
CA LEU A 254 -5.82 -1.96 -16.44
C LEU A 254 -4.89 -1.51 -17.55
N ALA A 255 -4.43 -0.25 -17.53
CA ALA A 255 -3.50 0.27 -18.52
C ALA A 255 -2.14 -0.43 -18.43
N LEU A 256 -1.68 -0.70 -17.21
CA LEU A 256 -0.42 -1.44 -16.99
C LEU A 256 -0.54 -2.90 -17.45
N GLU A 257 -1.65 -3.59 -17.14
CA GLU A 257 -1.89 -4.97 -17.61
C GLU A 257 -1.98 -5.02 -19.14
N PHE A 258 -2.69 -4.07 -19.77
CA PHE A 258 -2.79 -3.98 -21.21
C PHE A 258 -1.41 -3.78 -21.87
N LEU A 259 -0.61 -2.83 -21.36
CA LEU A 259 0.74 -2.58 -21.87
C LEU A 259 1.65 -3.80 -21.70
N ASN A 260 1.57 -4.49 -20.57
CA ASN A 260 2.37 -5.69 -20.32
C ASN A 260 2.11 -6.78 -21.37
N VAL A 261 0.84 -7.07 -21.65
CA VAL A 261 0.48 -8.06 -22.66
C VAL A 261 0.83 -7.57 -24.08
N CYS A 262 0.62 -6.27 -24.38
CA CYS A 262 1.01 -5.68 -25.66
C CYS A 262 2.52 -5.83 -25.92
N LEU A 263 3.37 -5.55 -24.92
CA LEU A 263 4.81 -5.68 -25.07
C LEU A 263 5.23 -7.11 -25.41
N GLY A 264 4.70 -8.10 -24.68
CA GLY A 264 4.94 -9.52 -25.01
C GLY A 264 4.47 -9.88 -26.41
N TYR A 265 3.24 -9.49 -26.77
CA TYR A 265 2.67 -9.71 -28.09
C TYR A 265 3.52 -9.08 -29.21
N PHE A 266 3.93 -7.83 -29.06
CA PHE A 266 4.74 -7.12 -30.05
C PHE A 266 6.16 -7.70 -30.17
N LEU A 267 6.72 -8.27 -29.14
CA LEU A 267 7.99 -8.99 -29.22
C LEU A 267 7.89 -10.22 -30.13
N MET A 268 6.74 -10.88 -30.11
CA MET A 268 6.51 -12.17 -30.80
C MET A 268 5.91 -12.03 -32.20
N THR A 269 5.26 -10.91 -32.51
CA THR A 269 4.65 -10.66 -33.82
C THR A 269 5.61 -9.97 -34.80
N GLU A 270 5.30 -9.98 -36.06
CA GLU A 270 6.06 -9.27 -37.11
C GLU A 270 6.04 -7.75 -36.88
N GLY A 271 7.13 -7.09 -37.28
CA GLY A 271 7.22 -5.66 -37.32
C GLY A 271 6.54 -5.06 -38.56
N ILE A 272 6.43 -3.72 -38.60
CA ILE A 272 5.99 -3.00 -39.80
C ILE A 272 7.12 -3.02 -40.82
N GLY A 273 6.82 -3.37 -42.07
CA GLY A 273 7.80 -3.40 -43.16
C GLY A 273 8.46 -1.99 -43.34
N ALA A 274 9.77 -2.01 -43.60
CA ALA A 274 10.54 -0.74 -43.72
C ALA A 274 9.97 0.21 -44.81
N GLY A 275 9.47 -0.34 -45.92
CA GLY A 275 8.88 0.45 -47.01
C GLY A 275 7.58 1.15 -46.62
N ASP A 276 6.80 0.56 -45.71
CA ASP A 276 5.48 1.05 -45.31
C ASP A 276 5.52 1.81 -44.00
N LEU A 277 6.65 1.80 -43.27
CA LEU A 277 6.76 2.30 -41.91
C LEU A 277 6.32 3.74 -41.76
N LYS A 278 6.89 4.66 -42.58
CA LYS A 278 6.60 6.09 -42.51
C LYS A 278 5.11 6.38 -42.77
N ALA A 279 4.53 5.76 -43.78
CA ALA A 279 3.12 5.92 -44.11
C ALA A 279 2.20 5.36 -43.00
N SER A 280 2.50 4.15 -42.50
CA SER A 280 1.76 3.52 -41.41
C SER A 280 1.78 4.33 -40.14
N LEU A 281 2.93 4.87 -39.71
CA LEU A 281 3.03 5.70 -38.51
C LEU A 281 2.33 7.06 -38.68
N SER A 282 2.39 7.67 -39.89
CA SER A 282 1.65 8.91 -40.18
C SER A 282 0.13 8.67 -40.07
N GLN A 283 -0.37 7.59 -40.66
CA GLN A 283 -1.77 7.18 -40.53
C GLN A 283 -2.18 6.92 -39.09
N ALA A 284 -1.34 6.22 -38.32
CA ALA A 284 -1.63 5.92 -36.92
C ALA A 284 -1.72 7.18 -36.06
N ARG A 285 -0.85 8.17 -36.30
CA ARG A 285 -0.89 9.48 -35.62
C ARG A 285 -2.19 10.23 -35.95
N ALA A 286 -2.56 10.29 -37.24
CA ALA A 286 -3.84 10.89 -37.67
C ALA A 286 -5.06 10.20 -37.06
N LEU A 287 -5.04 8.86 -37.03
CA LEU A 287 -6.09 8.07 -36.39
C LEU A 287 -6.18 8.34 -34.89
N ASN A 288 -5.04 8.44 -34.20
CA ASN A 288 -5.02 8.77 -32.78
C ASN A 288 -5.64 10.15 -32.50
N GLN A 289 -5.35 11.15 -33.33
CA GLN A 289 -5.94 12.47 -33.22
C GLN A 289 -7.47 12.45 -33.43
N THR A 290 -7.94 11.68 -34.41
CA THR A 290 -9.38 11.46 -34.64
C THR A 290 -10.03 10.87 -33.39
N VAL A 291 -9.51 9.75 -32.86
CA VAL A 291 -10.04 9.08 -31.68
C VAL A 291 -9.99 9.97 -30.44
N ALA A 292 -8.89 10.70 -30.23
CA ALA A 292 -8.75 11.63 -29.11
C ALA A 292 -9.81 12.72 -29.11
N SER A 293 -10.22 13.15 -30.30
CA SER A 293 -11.22 14.23 -30.52
C SER A 293 -12.68 13.77 -30.59
N GLU A 294 -12.92 12.42 -30.58
CA GLU A 294 -14.28 11.88 -30.60
C GLU A 294 -15.09 12.24 -29.36
N ASN A 295 -16.42 12.32 -29.55
CA ASN A 295 -17.35 12.38 -28.40
C ASN A 295 -17.25 11.08 -27.57
N PRO A 296 -16.98 11.15 -26.25
CA PRO A 296 -16.84 9.96 -25.41
C PRO A 296 -18.06 9.05 -25.35
N PHE A 297 -19.26 9.59 -25.61
CA PHE A 297 -20.52 8.85 -25.59
C PHE A 297 -20.86 8.16 -26.92
N ALA A 298 -20.13 8.48 -27.98
CA ALA A 298 -20.35 7.90 -29.31
C ALA A 298 -19.47 6.67 -29.55
N PRO A 299 -19.88 5.73 -30.42
CA PRO A 299 -19.00 4.69 -30.92
C PRO A 299 -17.75 5.27 -31.57
N SER A 300 -16.61 4.59 -31.44
CA SER A 300 -15.35 5.02 -32.05
C SER A 300 -15.13 4.38 -33.41
N VAL A 301 -14.42 5.12 -34.27
CA VAL A 301 -13.97 4.61 -35.57
C VAL A 301 -13.06 3.38 -35.44
N VAL A 302 -12.37 3.21 -34.31
CA VAL A 302 -11.47 2.06 -34.04
C VAL A 302 -12.14 0.87 -33.38
N ALA A 303 -13.44 0.94 -33.03
CA ALA A 303 -14.08 -0.08 -32.18
C ALA A 303 -14.02 -1.49 -32.79
N GLY A 304 -14.17 -1.62 -34.11
CA GLY A 304 -14.10 -2.92 -34.80
C GLY A 304 -12.71 -3.56 -34.77
N GLU A 305 -11.70 -2.78 -35.15
CA GLU A 305 -10.31 -3.25 -35.18
C GLU A 305 -9.75 -3.46 -33.76
N LEU A 306 -10.10 -2.60 -32.80
CA LEU A 306 -9.73 -2.78 -31.42
C LEU A 306 -10.30 -4.07 -30.81
N ARG A 307 -11.54 -4.46 -31.22
CA ARG A 307 -12.12 -5.74 -30.78
C ARG A 307 -11.29 -6.91 -31.24
N LYS A 308 -10.91 -6.95 -32.52
CA LYS A 308 -10.04 -7.98 -33.08
C LYS A 308 -8.68 -8.02 -32.34
N PHE A 309 -8.09 -6.85 -32.15
CA PHE A 309 -6.82 -6.75 -31.44
C PHE A 309 -6.89 -7.25 -29.99
N LEU A 310 -7.97 -6.94 -29.26
CA LEU A 310 -8.16 -7.50 -27.90
C LEU A 310 -8.33 -9.02 -27.91
N GLU A 311 -8.95 -9.59 -28.94
CA GLU A 311 -9.07 -11.04 -29.10
C GLU A 311 -7.71 -11.69 -29.40
N GLU A 312 -6.88 -11.07 -30.24
CA GLU A 312 -5.51 -11.51 -30.52
C GLU A 312 -4.65 -11.47 -29.25
N LEU A 313 -4.72 -10.38 -28.48
CA LEU A 313 -4.03 -10.26 -27.18
C LEU A 313 -4.52 -11.32 -26.18
N ASN A 314 -5.83 -11.61 -26.17
CA ASN A 314 -6.36 -12.64 -25.28
C ASN A 314 -5.92 -14.04 -25.68
N HIS A 315 -5.84 -14.32 -26.98
CA HIS A 315 -5.31 -15.59 -27.48
C HIS A 315 -3.83 -15.75 -27.10
N PHE A 316 -3.01 -14.71 -27.33
CA PHE A 316 -1.61 -14.67 -26.91
C PHE A 316 -1.45 -14.87 -25.40
N ALA A 317 -2.16 -14.10 -24.57
CA ALA A 317 -2.06 -14.19 -23.13
C ALA A 317 -2.56 -15.52 -22.55
N SER A 318 -3.37 -16.27 -23.30
CA SER A 318 -3.80 -17.63 -22.92
C SER A 318 -2.71 -18.69 -23.18
N ALA A 319 -1.80 -18.41 -24.12
CA ALA A 319 -0.64 -19.28 -24.40
C ALA A 319 0.54 -19.02 -23.44
N TYR A 320 0.62 -17.83 -22.86
CA TYR A 320 1.65 -17.41 -21.92
C TYR A 320 1.02 -16.97 -20.60
N TYR A 321 1.69 -17.18 -19.48
CA TYR A 321 1.14 -16.88 -18.16
C TYR A 321 1.10 -15.37 -17.88
N TYR A 322 -0.11 -14.79 -17.87
CA TYR A 322 -0.39 -13.41 -17.50
C TYR A 322 -1.50 -13.35 -16.44
N PRO A 323 -1.21 -13.50 -15.16
CA PRO A 323 -2.22 -13.69 -14.10
C PRO A 323 -3.22 -12.53 -13.96
N GLY A 324 -2.79 -11.28 -14.26
CA GLY A 324 -3.66 -10.09 -14.22
C GLY A 324 -4.54 -9.89 -15.44
N TRP A 325 -4.33 -10.66 -16.53
CA TRP A 325 -4.95 -10.35 -17.81
C TRP A 325 -6.45 -10.66 -17.89
N GLN A 326 -6.91 -11.82 -17.44
CA GLN A 326 -8.32 -12.19 -17.61
C GLN A 326 -9.32 -11.21 -16.96
N PRO A 327 -9.10 -10.75 -15.71
CA PRO A 327 -9.91 -9.68 -15.13
C PRO A 327 -9.81 -8.36 -15.92
N ALA A 328 -8.62 -8.02 -16.44
CA ALA A 328 -8.41 -6.82 -17.25
C ALA A 328 -9.14 -6.93 -18.60
N TYR A 329 -9.00 -8.04 -19.32
CA TYR A 329 -9.66 -8.30 -20.60
C TYR A 329 -11.18 -8.16 -20.49
N THR A 330 -11.79 -8.74 -19.45
CA THR A 330 -13.23 -8.61 -19.21
C THR A 330 -13.68 -7.17 -19.07
N LYS A 331 -12.95 -6.37 -18.31
CA LYS A 331 -13.24 -4.93 -18.13
C LYS A 331 -13.02 -4.13 -19.41
N LEU A 332 -11.94 -4.40 -20.16
CA LEU A 332 -11.64 -3.74 -21.44
C LEU A 332 -12.72 -4.05 -22.50
N ARG A 333 -13.17 -5.30 -22.59
CA ARG A 333 -14.29 -5.67 -23.48
C ARG A 333 -15.58 -4.95 -23.11
N LYS A 334 -15.91 -4.83 -21.82
CA LYS A 334 -17.08 -4.07 -21.37
C LYS A 334 -16.98 -2.61 -21.77
N ARG A 335 -15.81 -1.99 -21.60
CA ARG A 335 -15.55 -0.60 -22.00
C ARG A 335 -15.69 -0.39 -23.51
N LEU A 336 -15.29 -1.37 -24.30
CA LEU A 336 -15.43 -1.35 -25.76
C LEU A 336 -16.87 -1.58 -26.21
N ALA A 337 -17.63 -2.43 -25.53
CA ALA A 337 -19.01 -2.73 -25.89
C ALA A 337 -19.98 -1.58 -25.62
N ASP A 338 -19.70 -0.76 -24.60
CA ASP A 338 -20.52 0.40 -24.24
C ASP A 338 -19.66 1.66 -24.18
N PRO A 339 -19.79 2.60 -25.14
CA PRO A 339 -19.05 3.85 -25.13
C PRO A 339 -19.23 4.66 -23.83
N LYS A 340 -20.40 4.54 -23.17
CA LYS A 340 -20.67 5.18 -21.88
C LYS A 340 -19.78 4.63 -20.76
N ALA A 341 -19.19 3.45 -20.92
CA ALA A 341 -18.23 2.84 -19.98
C ALA A 341 -16.79 3.33 -20.20
N SER A 342 -16.52 4.19 -21.22
CA SER A 342 -15.21 4.83 -21.38
C SER A 342 -14.89 5.73 -20.18
N LEU A 343 -13.59 5.95 -19.89
CA LEU A 343 -13.18 6.76 -18.73
C LEU A 343 -13.73 8.18 -18.84
N SER A 344 -13.53 8.87 -19.96
CA SER A 344 -14.03 10.24 -20.15
C SER A 344 -15.55 10.35 -20.04
N ALA A 345 -16.31 9.39 -20.59
CA ALA A 345 -17.77 9.37 -20.44
C ALA A 345 -18.19 9.11 -18.97
N SER A 346 -17.43 8.28 -18.25
CA SER A 346 -17.66 7.99 -16.83
C SER A 346 -17.38 9.22 -15.96
N LEU A 347 -16.33 9.97 -16.25
CA LEU A 347 -15.99 11.22 -15.56
C LEU A 347 -17.05 12.29 -15.79
N LEU A 348 -17.50 12.46 -17.03
CA LEU A 348 -18.58 13.40 -17.37
C LEU A 348 -19.90 13.07 -16.64
N ARG A 349 -20.23 11.79 -16.50
CA ARG A 349 -21.39 11.36 -15.70
C ARG A 349 -21.18 11.56 -14.21
N ALA A 350 -19.95 11.41 -13.70
CA ALA A 350 -19.63 11.62 -12.30
C ALA A 350 -19.68 13.11 -11.90
N GLN A 351 -19.59 14.03 -12.86
CA GLN A 351 -19.78 15.45 -12.63
C GLN A 351 -21.14 15.74 -11.98
N GLY A 352 -22.22 15.05 -12.42
CA GLY A 352 -23.54 15.16 -11.82
C GLY A 352 -24.04 16.60 -11.77
N GLU A 353 -24.36 17.08 -10.56
CA GLU A 353 -24.82 18.47 -10.30
C GLU A 353 -23.66 19.45 -10.02
N ALA A 354 -22.40 19.00 -10.06
CA ALA A 354 -21.27 19.90 -9.87
C ALA A 354 -21.13 20.85 -11.08
N ASP A 355 -20.81 22.13 -10.82
CA ASP A 355 -20.66 23.16 -11.87
C ASP A 355 -19.64 22.76 -12.93
N SER A 356 -18.61 22.02 -12.53
CA SER A 356 -17.58 21.53 -13.44
C SER A 356 -16.85 20.31 -12.88
N LEU A 357 -16.13 19.55 -13.73
CA LEU A 357 -15.19 18.50 -13.28
C LEU A 357 -14.07 19.08 -12.42
N TYR A 358 -13.65 20.33 -12.67
CA TYR A 358 -12.66 21.02 -11.87
C TYR A 358 -13.16 21.27 -10.46
N SER A 359 -14.38 21.80 -10.29
CA SER A 359 -14.97 21.99 -8.95
C SER A 359 -15.17 20.66 -8.22
N LEU A 360 -15.55 19.60 -8.92
CA LEU A 360 -15.65 18.26 -8.38
C LEU A 360 -14.27 17.74 -7.90
N ALA A 361 -13.22 17.97 -8.67
CA ALA A 361 -11.84 17.62 -8.30
C ALA A 361 -11.38 18.39 -7.05
N LEU A 362 -11.63 19.70 -6.99
CA LEU A 362 -11.27 20.54 -5.85
C LEU A 362 -12.02 20.15 -4.57
N SER A 363 -13.27 19.73 -4.69
CA SER A 363 -14.05 19.25 -3.52
C SER A 363 -13.61 17.87 -3.04
N GLY A 364 -12.82 17.11 -3.82
CA GLY A 364 -12.50 15.70 -3.55
C GLY A 364 -13.69 14.78 -3.84
N GLY A 365 -14.61 15.21 -4.71
CA GLY A 365 -15.86 14.51 -4.97
C GLY A 365 -15.76 13.24 -5.81
N PHE A 366 -14.59 12.89 -6.35
CA PHE A 366 -14.39 11.62 -7.02
C PHE A 366 -14.34 10.48 -5.98
N LYS A 367 -15.27 9.53 -6.10
CA LYS A 367 -15.22 8.28 -5.34
C LYS A 367 -14.11 7.42 -5.93
N THR A 368 -12.99 7.34 -5.22
CA THR A 368 -11.87 6.49 -5.63
C THR A 368 -12.20 5.01 -5.40
N GLU A 369 -11.88 4.17 -6.38
CA GLU A 369 -11.88 2.73 -6.19
C GLU A 369 -10.69 2.36 -5.29
N THR A 370 -10.98 2.02 -4.04
CA THR A 370 -9.96 1.50 -3.11
C THR A 370 -9.67 0.04 -3.45
N SER A 371 -8.46 -0.26 -3.82
CA SER A 371 -8.01 -1.65 -3.94
C SER A 371 -7.73 -2.20 -2.55
N LYS A 372 -7.92 -3.51 -2.35
CA LYS A 372 -7.56 -4.16 -1.07
C LYS A 372 -6.10 -3.89 -0.74
N GLN A 373 -5.84 -3.33 0.44
CA GLN A 373 -4.49 -3.24 0.98
C GLN A 373 -3.93 -4.65 1.14
N THR A 374 -2.73 -4.86 0.65
CA THR A 374 -2.09 -6.18 0.64
C THR A 374 -0.92 -6.26 1.61
N LEU A 375 -0.23 -5.13 1.88
CA LEU A 375 0.77 -5.05 2.94
C LEU A 375 0.12 -4.69 4.27
N SER A 376 0.65 -5.24 5.37
CA SER A 376 0.18 -4.90 6.72
C SER A 376 0.47 -3.43 7.07
N TYR A 377 -0.30 -2.89 8.01
CA TYR A 377 -0.14 -1.51 8.48
C TYR A 377 1.29 -1.21 8.97
N GLU A 378 1.91 -2.16 9.67
CA GLU A 378 3.28 -2.06 10.18
C GLU A 378 4.29 -1.91 9.05
N LEU A 379 4.19 -2.75 8.02
CA LEU A 379 5.09 -2.70 6.86
C LEU A 379 4.90 -1.41 6.06
N GLN A 380 3.66 -0.97 5.84
CA GLN A 380 3.39 0.31 5.19
C GLN A 380 3.99 1.48 5.98
N THR A 381 3.88 1.45 7.30
CA THR A 381 4.44 2.47 8.18
C THR A 381 5.97 2.50 8.09
N MET A 382 6.64 1.34 8.12
CA MET A 382 8.09 1.25 7.99
C MET A 382 8.58 1.67 6.61
N LEU A 383 7.92 1.27 5.55
CA LEU A 383 8.25 1.68 4.20
C LEU A 383 8.05 3.20 4.00
N THR A 384 6.97 3.77 4.54
CA THR A 384 6.78 5.23 4.54
C THR A 384 7.94 5.94 5.26
N ALA A 385 8.33 5.45 6.44
CA ALA A 385 9.46 6.01 7.18
C ALA A 385 10.78 5.88 6.39
N ALA A 386 11.00 4.75 5.72
CA ALA A 386 12.17 4.51 4.87
C ALA A 386 12.21 5.49 3.68
N ILE A 387 11.10 5.71 3.00
CA ILE A 387 10.99 6.69 1.90
C ILE A 387 11.31 8.09 2.42
N MET A 388 10.72 8.50 3.55
CA MET A 388 10.94 9.81 4.15
C MET A 388 12.38 10.03 4.62
N ALA A 389 13.08 8.97 5.04
CA ALA A 389 14.48 8.98 5.43
C ALA A 389 15.45 8.73 4.26
N ASN A 390 14.93 8.58 3.03
CA ASN A 390 15.70 8.34 1.80
C ASN A 390 16.46 7.00 1.78
N HIS A 391 15.97 5.97 2.50
CA HIS A 391 16.49 4.61 2.39
C HIS A 391 16.01 3.91 1.12
N LYS A 392 16.79 2.94 0.65
CA LYS A 392 16.37 2.05 -0.44
C LYS A 392 15.37 1.03 0.10
N PHE A 393 14.36 0.70 -0.70
CA PHE A 393 13.41 -0.35 -0.33
C PHE A 393 12.98 -1.18 -1.54
N ARG A 394 12.49 -2.39 -1.29
CA ARG A 394 11.84 -3.28 -2.26
C ARG A 394 10.71 -4.03 -1.59
N ILE A 395 9.62 -4.21 -2.31
CA ILE A 395 8.61 -5.22 -1.98
C ILE A 395 9.09 -6.52 -2.62
N LEU A 396 9.49 -7.50 -1.81
CA LEU A 396 10.04 -8.78 -2.29
C LEU A 396 8.92 -9.76 -2.67
N ASN A 397 7.87 -9.81 -1.86
CA ASN A 397 6.68 -10.60 -2.13
C ASN A 397 5.51 -10.02 -1.31
N GLN A 398 4.49 -9.57 -2.00
CA GLN A 398 3.35 -8.91 -1.42
C GLN A 398 2.43 -9.87 -0.65
N GLU A 399 2.21 -11.09 -1.16
CA GLU A 399 1.33 -12.08 -0.53
C GLU A 399 1.91 -12.62 0.78
N LEU A 400 3.22 -12.83 0.82
CA LEU A 400 3.93 -13.25 2.03
C LEU A 400 4.21 -12.08 2.98
N GLY A 401 3.90 -10.83 2.57
CA GLY A 401 4.23 -9.63 3.34
C GLY A 401 5.74 -9.51 3.60
N LEU A 402 6.56 -9.72 2.56
CA LEU A 402 8.02 -9.61 2.64
C LEU A 402 8.49 -8.33 1.96
N VAL A 403 9.25 -7.52 2.68
CA VAL A 403 9.85 -6.28 2.19
C VAL A 403 11.32 -6.22 2.59
N GLN A 404 12.11 -5.46 1.85
CA GLN A 404 13.49 -5.17 2.15
C GLN A 404 13.67 -3.65 2.29
N ILE A 405 14.38 -3.22 3.33
CA ILE A 405 14.82 -1.84 3.51
C ILE A 405 16.32 -1.89 3.71
N ASP A 406 17.08 -1.28 2.80
CA ASP A 406 18.52 -1.47 2.65
C ASP A 406 18.88 -2.97 2.66
N GLU A 407 19.64 -3.45 3.65
CA GLU A 407 20.01 -4.86 3.79
C GLU A 407 19.06 -5.66 4.72
N THR A 408 18.07 -4.99 5.31
CA THR A 408 17.18 -5.61 6.30
C THR A 408 15.90 -6.11 5.65
N ILE A 409 15.62 -7.41 5.81
CA ILE A 409 14.36 -8.02 5.37
C ILE A 409 13.37 -8.01 6.53
N LEU A 410 12.17 -7.53 6.28
CA LEU A 410 11.06 -7.50 7.22
C LEU A 410 9.88 -8.31 6.68
N GLN A 411 9.20 -8.99 7.61
CA GLN A 411 7.90 -9.64 7.36
C GLN A 411 6.78 -8.94 8.14
N ALA A 412 5.54 -9.20 7.77
CA ALA A 412 4.36 -8.70 8.47
C ALA A 412 4.47 -8.96 9.99
N GLY A 413 4.08 -7.94 10.81
CA GLY A 413 4.31 -7.91 12.25
C GLY A 413 5.73 -7.52 12.65
N LEU A 414 6.48 -6.88 11.74
CA LEU A 414 7.88 -6.42 11.89
C LEU A 414 8.86 -7.51 12.28
N LYS A 415 8.64 -8.73 11.78
CA LYS A 415 9.57 -9.83 12.01
C LYS A 415 10.83 -9.68 11.19
N THR A 416 11.96 -9.97 11.78
CA THR A 416 13.28 -10.04 11.15
C THR A 416 13.82 -11.47 11.13
N LYS A 417 14.99 -11.68 10.55
CA LYS A 417 15.70 -12.97 10.62
C LYS A 417 16.07 -13.40 12.06
N GLU A 418 16.05 -12.46 13.00
CA GLU A 418 16.34 -12.73 14.43
C GLU A 418 15.19 -13.47 15.13
N ASN A 419 13.97 -13.37 14.59
CA ASN A 419 12.79 -14.07 15.11
C ASN A 419 12.77 -15.54 14.66
N SER A 420 13.37 -16.43 15.44
CA SER A 420 13.30 -17.87 15.12
C SER A 420 11.92 -18.46 15.42
N ALA A 421 11.52 -19.48 14.67
CA ALA A 421 10.27 -20.22 14.90
C ALA A 421 10.18 -20.82 16.31
N LEU A 422 11.31 -21.21 16.89
CA LEU A 422 11.39 -21.74 18.26
C LEU A 422 11.02 -20.66 19.29
N LEU A 423 11.62 -19.48 19.19
CA LEU A 423 11.32 -18.36 20.09
C LEU A 423 9.85 -17.94 19.96
N GLU A 424 9.33 -17.81 18.75
CA GLU A 424 7.92 -17.49 18.52
C GLU A 424 6.97 -18.53 19.16
N ALA A 425 7.28 -19.82 19.07
CA ALA A 425 6.49 -20.87 19.70
C ALA A 425 6.53 -20.78 21.24
N MET A 426 7.68 -20.42 21.81
CA MET A 426 7.84 -20.22 23.27
C MET A 426 7.00 -19.02 23.74
N TRP A 427 7.01 -17.89 23.01
CA TRP A 427 6.23 -16.71 23.40
C TRP A 427 4.73 -16.91 23.21
N ALA A 428 4.31 -17.65 22.18
CA ALA A 428 2.91 -17.98 21.95
C ALA A 428 2.27 -18.82 23.07
N ASN A 429 3.09 -19.56 23.81
CA ASN A 429 2.64 -20.33 24.96
C ASN A 429 2.83 -19.54 26.26
N LYS A 430 1.74 -18.98 26.79
CA LYS A 430 1.75 -18.15 28.01
C LYS A 430 2.36 -18.85 29.23
N GLN A 431 2.26 -20.16 29.33
CA GLN A 431 2.81 -20.91 30.46
C GLN A 431 4.35 -21.02 30.34
N VAL A 432 4.83 -21.31 29.13
CA VAL A 432 6.30 -21.43 28.89
C VAL A 432 6.95 -20.06 29.09
N SER A 433 6.40 -18.98 28.49
CA SER A 433 6.96 -17.64 28.66
C SER A 433 7.00 -17.20 30.13
N LYS A 434 5.95 -17.51 30.92
CA LYS A 434 5.90 -17.20 32.36
C LYS A 434 6.93 -18.01 33.16
N GLN A 435 7.12 -19.29 32.84
CA GLN A 435 8.14 -20.12 33.51
C GLN A 435 9.54 -19.55 33.28
N LEU A 436 9.87 -19.12 32.03
CA LEU A 436 11.16 -18.53 31.70
C LEU A 436 11.39 -17.22 32.45
N VAL A 437 10.40 -16.35 32.46
CA VAL A 437 10.51 -15.05 33.13
C VAL A 437 10.58 -15.19 34.65
N SER A 438 9.82 -16.13 35.22
CA SER A 438 9.87 -16.43 36.64
C SER A 438 11.22 -17.04 37.06
N ALA A 439 11.78 -17.92 36.24
CA ALA A 439 13.14 -18.47 36.46
C ALA A 439 14.22 -17.37 36.39
N GLY A 440 13.98 -16.32 35.62
CA GLY A 440 14.83 -15.13 35.55
C GLY A 440 14.65 -14.12 36.69
N GLY A 441 13.82 -14.46 37.71
CA GLY A 441 13.64 -13.63 38.92
C GLY A 441 12.57 -12.55 38.85
N PHE A 442 11.67 -12.58 37.83
CA PHE A 442 10.56 -11.67 37.73
C PHE A 442 9.24 -12.30 38.13
N GLU A 443 8.34 -11.50 38.69
CA GLU A 443 7.02 -11.99 39.09
C GLU A 443 6.11 -12.27 37.93
N THR A 444 5.34 -13.35 38.06
CA THR A 444 4.25 -13.69 37.15
C THR A 444 2.96 -13.90 37.95
N LEU A 445 1.81 -13.74 37.35
CA LEU A 445 0.55 -13.98 38.02
C LEU A 445 0.39 -15.48 38.35
N LYS A 446 -0.10 -15.77 39.55
CA LYS A 446 -0.50 -17.14 39.93
C LYS A 446 -1.60 -17.59 38.95
N ALA A 447 -1.38 -18.75 38.37
CA ALA A 447 -2.27 -19.24 37.31
C ALA A 447 -2.57 -20.75 37.53
N TRP A 448 -3.78 -21.11 37.11
CA TRP A 448 -4.28 -22.50 37.15
C TRP A 448 -4.80 -22.87 35.80
N GLN A 449 -4.47 -24.01 35.30
CA GLN A 449 -4.92 -24.52 34.03
C GLN A 449 -6.03 -25.54 34.24
N VAL A 450 -7.12 -25.41 33.50
CA VAL A 450 -8.27 -26.34 33.50
C VAL A 450 -8.55 -26.84 32.09
N LYS A 451 -8.78 -28.15 31.98
CA LYS A 451 -9.13 -28.84 30.72
C LYS A 451 -10.59 -29.27 30.70
N SER A 452 -11.23 -29.29 31.88
CA SER A 452 -12.62 -29.72 32.04
C SER A 452 -13.32 -28.92 33.15
N LEU A 453 -14.66 -29.00 33.21
CA LEU A 453 -15.42 -28.44 34.32
C LEU A 453 -15.19 -29.21 35.63
N GLN A 454 -14.78 -30.47 35.56
CA GLN A 454 -14.42 -31.26 36.72
C GLN A 454 -13.11 -30.77 37.35
N ASP A 455 -12.10 -30.40 36.55
CA ASP A 455 -10.88 -29.73 37.02
C ASP A 455 -11.22 -28.42 37.74
N LEU A 456 -12.17 -27.64 37.19
CA LEU A 456 -12.62 -26.41 37.81
C LEU A 456 -13.27 -26.67 39.19
N GLU A 457 -14.15 -27.66 39.30
CA GLU A 457 -14.80 -28.02 40.58
C GLU A 457 -13.76 -28.38 41.64
N THR A 458 -12.70 -29.08 41.27
CA THR A 458 -11.59 -29.44 42.20
C THR A 458 -10.81 -28.18 42.64
N LEU A 459 -10.69 -27.16 41.78
CA LEU A 459 -9.98 -25.93 42.08
C LEU A 459 -10.86 -24.86 42.76
N ALA A 460 -12.18 -24.95 42.65
CA ALA A 460 -13.13 -23.93 43.13
C ALA A 460 -12.88 -23.47 44.56
N PRO A 461 -12.56 -24.36 45.57
CA PRO A 461 -12.27 -23.92 46.94
C PRO A 461 -11.07 -23.00 47.06
N LYS A 462 -10.05 -23.17 46.17
CA LYS A 462 -8.83 -22.34 46.14
C LYS A 462 -9.02 -21.01 45.45
N LEU A 463 -10.13 -20.85 44.72
CA LEU A 463 -10.41 -19.69 43.88
C LEU A 463 -11.53 -18.81 44.43
N ALA A 464 -12.26 -19.25 45.43
CA ALA A 464 -13.52 -18.63 45.95
C ALA A 464 -13.34 -17.19 46.42
N ASP A 465 -12.18 -16.82 46.92
CA ASP A 465 -11.82 -15.52 47.49
C ASP A 465 -11.00 -14.64 46.52
N LYS A 466 -10.79 -15.08 45.26
CA LYS A 466 -9.86 -14.42 44.34
C LYS A 466 -10.53 -13.71 43.20
N ALA A 467 -10.04 -12.50 42.92
CA ALA A 467 -10.26 -11.84 41.66
C ALA A 467 -9.53 -12.59 40.54
N LEU A 468 -10.22 -12.89 39.44
CA LEU A 468 -9.72 -13.81 38.40
C LEU A 468 -9.82 -13.24 36.99
N ALA A 469 -8.80 -13.50 36.19
CA ALA A 469 -8.83 -13.40 34.74
C ALA A 469 -8.93 -14.79 34.13
N ILE A 470 -9.92 -15.03 33.27
CA ILE A 470 -10.13 -16.30 32.58
C ILE A 470 -9.78 -16.08 31.11
N LYS A 471 -8.80 -16.81 30.59
CA LYS A 471 -8.20 -16.59 29.26
C LYS A 471 -7.97 -17.93 28.56
N SER A 472 -7.74 -17.88 27.25
CA SER A 472 -7.16 -19.00 26.51
C SER A 472 -5.66 -19.13 26.84
N VAL A 473 -5.11 -20.33 26.71
CA VAL A 473 -3.67 -20.60 26.89
C VAL A 473 -2.86 -20.03 25.72
N SER A 474 -3.43 -19.99 24.51
CA SER A 474 -2.79 -19.44 23.32
C SER A 474 -3.28 -18.01 23.00
N ASP A 475 -2.45 -17.23 22.32
CA ASP A 475 -2.75 -15.85 21.95
C ASP A 475 -3.87 -15.69 20.89
N GLN A 476 -4.24 -16.79 20.21
CA GLN A 476 -5.11 -16.74 19.04
C GLN A 476 -6.61 -16.64 19.34
N ALA A 477 -7.05 -16.77 20.62
CA ALA A 477 -8.45 -16.83 20.98
C ALA A 477 -8.82 -15.88 22.15
N ALA A 478 -8.62 -14.58 21.95
CA ALA A 478 -8.95 -13.57 22.98
C ALA A 478 -10.44 -13.31 23.17
N LYS A 479 -11.33 -13.81 22.27
CA LYS A 479 -12.77 -13.43 22.24
C LYS A 479 -13.56 -13.87 23.48
N ALA A 480 -13.19 -14.99 24.10
CA ALA A 480 -13.88 -15.54 25.28
C ALA A 480 -13.27 -15.12 26.62
N SER A 481 -12.24 -14.23 26.61
CA SER A 481 -11.58 -13.80 27.85
C SER A 481 -12.50 -12.98 28.75
N ARG A 482 -12.41 -13.19 30.07
CA ARG A 482 -13.16 -12.47 31.12
C ARG A 482 -12.25 -12.04 32.24
N LEU A 483 -12.42 -10.82 32.74
CA LEU A 483 -11.74 -10.29 33.92
C LEU A 483 -12.75 -9.93 35.00
N PHE A 484 -12.60 -10.49 36.19
CA PHE A 484 -13.38 -10.19 37.39
C PHE A 484 -12.46 -9.52 38.41
N ARG A 485 -12.73 -8.27 38.79
CA ARG A 485 -12.01 -7.55 39.84
C ARG A 485 -12.45 -7.92 41.26
N LEU A 486 -13.60 -8.53 41.36
CA LEU A 486 -14.12 -9.15 42.58
C LEU A 486 -14.22 -10.66 42.34
N PRO A 487 -14.20 -11.49 43.40
CA PRO A 487 -14.40 -12.92 43.28
C PRO A 487 -15.68 -13.24 42.52
N PRO A 488 -15.64 -13.98 41.39
CA PRO A 488 -16.84 -14.31 40.64
C PRO A 488 -17.66 -15.37 41.40
N SER A 489 -18.99 -15.30 41.26
CA SER A 489 -19.84 -16.39 41.73
C SER A 489 -19.52 -17.69 40.98
N SER A 490 -19.81 -18.84 41.60
CA SER A 490 -19.61 -20.17 40.98
C SER A 490 -20.29 -20.29 39.61
N LYS A 491 -21.42 -19.64 39.40
CA LYS A 491 -22.16 -19.63 38.14
C LYS A 491 -21.41 -18.83 37.08
N GLN A 492 -20.90 -17.65 37.43
CA GLN A 492 -20.10 -16.79 36.52
C GLN A 492 -18.79 -17.46 36.14
N LEU A 493 -18.09 -18.03 37.11
CA LEU A 493 -16.85 -18.74 36.91
C LEU A 493 -17.01 -19.93 35.93
N LYS A 494 -18.02 -20.79 36.21
CA LYS A 494 -18.36 -21.94 35.37
C LYS A 494 -18.74 -21.55 33.96
N ALA A 495 -19.59 -20.53 33.78
CA ALA A 495 -19.98 -20.05 32.46
C ALA A 495 -18.79 -19.49 31.66
N SER A 496 -17.90 -18.73 32.30
CA SER A 496 -16.72 -18.15 31.65
C SER A 496 -15.70 -19.20 31.23
N VAL A 497 -15.42 -20.18 32.09
CA VAL A 497 -14.54 -21.30 31.77
C VAL A 497 -15.11 -22.15 30.64
N GLN A 498 -16.43 -22.44 30.69
CA GLN A 498 -17.12 -23.17 29.62
C GLN A 498 -17.06 -22.47 28.27
N ALA A 499 -17.16 -21.12 28.25
CA ALA A 499 -17.02 -20.34 27.03
C ALA A 499 -15.62 -20.51 26.39
N VAL A 500 -14.56 -20.46 27.20
CA VAL A 500 -13.19 -20.68 26.73
C VAL A 500 -12.98 -22.13 26.26
N LEU A 501 -13.49 -23.12 27.02
CA LEU A 501 -13.32 -24.54 26.67
C LEU A 501 -14.09 -24.95 25.40
N LYS A 502 -15.13 -24.21 25.00
CA LYS A 502 -15.81 -24.41 23.70
C LYS A 502 -14.95 -24.04 22.49
N GLU A 503 -14.09 -23.06 22.66
CA GLU A 503 -13.21 -22.56 21.59
C GLU A 503 -11.81 -23.20 21.65
N GLN A 504 -11.38 -23.62 22.86
CA GLN A 504 -10.03 -24.10 23.13
C GLN A 504 -10.06 -25.35 23.99
N LYS A 505 -9.03 -26.20 23.87
CA LYS A 505 -8.91 -27.41 24.68
C LYS A 505 -8.61 -27.14 26.16
N GLN A 506 -8.26 -25.90 26.52
CA GLN A 506 -7.78 -25.55 27.86
C GLN A 506 -8.10 -24.09 28.16
N ALA A 507 -8.44 -23.79 29.42
CA ALA A 507 -8.58 -22.45 29.96
C ALA A 507 -7.50 -22.14 30.99
N LEU A 508 -7.00 -20.92 31.02
CA LEU A 508 -6.06 -20.39 32.00
C LEU A 508 -6.81 -19.44 32.94
N LEU A 509 -6.79 -19.73 34.24
CA LEU A 509 -7.33 -18.87 35.28
C LEU A 509 -6.14 -18.17 35.97
N GLU A 510 -6.13 -16.85 35.98
CA GLU A 510 -5.05 -16.06 36.57
C GLU A 510 -5.59 -15.18 37.70
N GLN A 511 -4.87 -15.10 38.81
CA GLN A 511 -5.18 -14.17 39.87
C GLN A 511 -4.90 -12.74 39.37
N VAL A 512 -5.82 -11.80 39.61
CA VAL A 512 -5.65 -10.39 39.22
C VAL A 512 -4.69 -9.71 40.18
N ALA A 513 -3.73 -8.94 39.62
CA ALA A 513 -2.85 -8.08 40.40
C ALA A 513 -3.33 -6.63 40.36
N PRO A 514 -2.98 -5.80 41.37
CA PRO A 514 -3.21 -4.36 41.33
C PRO A 514 -2.31 -3.68 40.31
N GLY A 515 -2.79 -2.58 39.74
CA GLY A 515 -2.02 -1.76 38.78
C GLY A 515 -2.68 -1.61 37.40
N SER A 516 -2.02 -0.85 36.56
CA SER A 516 -2.39 -0.66 35.17
C SER A 516 -1.72 -1.66 34.25
N THR A 517 -2.39 -2.00 33.17
CA THR A 517 -1.83 -2.91 32.13
C THR A 517 -1.08 -2.08 31.10
N TYR A 518 0.16 -2.45 30.84
CA TYR A 518 1.02 -1.83 29.85
C TYR A 518 1.41 -2.83 28.75
N ARG A 519 1.59 -2.30 27.53
CA ARG A 519 2.24 -3.03 26.44
C ARG A 519 3.52 -2.34 26.06
N ALA A 520 4.62 -3.04 26.21
CA ALA A 520 5.96 -2.61 25.86
C ALA A 520 6.30 -3.07 24.43
N LEU A 521 6.82 -2.18 23.58
CA LEU A 521 7.35 -2.48 22.27
C LEU A 521 8.86 -2.62 22.36
N ILE A 522 9.36 -3.79 21.99
CA ILE A 522 10.79 -4.13 21.98
C ILE A 522 11.29 -4.17 20.54
N ILE A 523 12.39 -3.47 20.26
CA ILE A 523 13.10 -3.49 18.96
C ILE A 523 14.60 -3.62 19.26
N LYS A 524 15.24 -4.64 18.70
CA LYS A 524 16.65 -5.01 18.98
C LYS A 524 16.91 -5.15 20.46
N GLY A 525 15.99 -5.81 21.17
CA GLY A 525 16.08 -6.03 22.63
C GLY A 525 15.92 -4.75 23.47
N LYS A 526 15.57 -3.63 22.88
CA LYS A 526 15.42 -2.33 23.56
C LYS A 526 13.97 -1.87 23.59
N LEU A 527 13.57 -1.29 24.73
CA LEU A 527 12.25 -0.66 24.88
C LEU A 527 12.19 0.62 24.05
N VAL A 528 11.25 0.70 23.09
CA VAL A 528 11.10 1.84 22.20
C VAL A 528 9.76 2.58 22.38
N SER A 529 8.74 1.91 22.94
CA SER A 529 7.46 2.51 23.30
C SER A 529 6.81 1.71 24.42
N LEU A 530 6.11 2.39 25.30
CA LEU A 530 5.28 1.79 26.35
C LEU A 530 3.91 2.45 26.31
N VAL A 531 2.84 1.67 26.14
CA VAL A 531 1.49 2.20 26.16
C VAL A 531 0.67 1.60 27.30
N GLU A 532 0.02 2.46 28.08
CA GLU A 532 -0.99 2.06 29.03
C GLU A 532 -2.26 1.66 28.27
N ARG A 533 -2.83 0.52 28.60
CA ARG A 533 -4.05 -0.01 28.02
C ARG A 533 -5.22 0.26 28.94
N ILE A 534 -6.04 1.23 28.57
CA ILE A 534 -7.21 1.66 29.37
C ILE A 534 -8.45 0.90 28.87
N PRO A 535 -9.14 0.13 29.74
CA PRO A 535 -10.39 -0.53 29.38
C PRO A 535 -11.44 0.42 28.83
N ALA A 536 -12.41 -0.10 28.07
CA ALA A 536 -13.55 0.70 27.59
C ALA A 536 -14.22 1.43 28.74
N ASN A 537 -14.35 2.75 28.61
CA ASN A 537 -14.86 3.62 29.67
C ASN A 537 -15.57 4.85 29.09
N VAL A 538 -16.35 5.51 29.94
CA VAL A 538 -16.86 6.85 29.70
C VAL A 538 -16.53 7.75 30.88
N VAL A 539 -16.42 9.05 30.61
CA VAL A 539 -16.18 10.07 31.63
C VAL A 539 -17.44 10.91 31.76
N GLY A 540 -17.92 11.06 32.97
CA GLY A 540 -19.09 11.87 33.30
C GLY A 540 -18.87 13.34 32.91
N ASN A 541 -19.92 13.98 32.41
CA ASN A 541 -19.96 15.42 32.14
C ASN A 541 -20.87 16.20 33.08
N GLY A 542 -21.51 15.52 34.04
CA GLY A 542 -22.43 16.08 35.01
C GLY A 542 -23.82 16.46 34.45
N ARG A 543 -24.15 16.06 33.22
CA ARG A 543 -25.40 16.44 32.54
C ARG A 543 -26.09 15.27 31.83
N ALA A 544 -25.33 14.53 31.00
CA ALA A 544 -25.83 13.44 30.19
C ALA A 544 -25.96 12.15 31.01
N GLY A 545 -26.97 11.34 30.73
CA GLY A 545 -27.11 10.00 31.28
C GLY A 545 -26.03 9.07 30.72
N LEU A 546 -25.68 8.01 31.45
CA LEU A 546 -24.64 7.06 31.08
C LEU A 546 -24.86 6.47 29.68
N LYS A 547 -26.12 6.14 29.34
CA LYS A 547 -26.49 5.62 28.02
C LYS A 547 -26.12 6.57 26.88
N GLU A 548 -26.32 7.88 27.06
CA GLU A 548 -25.99 8.90 26.08
C GLU A 548 -24.46 9.03 25.92
N LEU A 549 -23.71 8.98 27.03
CA LEU A 549 -22.24 9.01 27.01
C LEU A 549 -21.66 7.81 26.28
N ILE A 550 -22.22 6.62 26.46
CA ILE A 550 -21.82 5.40 25.76
C ILE A 550 -22.10 5.53 24.25
N ALA A 551 -23.29 6.01 23.90
CA ALA A 551 -23.68 6.19 22.49
C ALA A 551 -22.81 7.24 21.78
N SER A 552 -22.45 8.34 22.44
CA SER A 552 -21.60 9.40 21.88
C SER A 552 -20.18 8.92 21.52
N LYS A 553 -19.69 7.88 22.20
CA LYS A 553 -18.40 7.24 21.93
C LYS A 553 -18.51 6.01 21.01
N HIS A 554 -19.70 5.70 20.51
CA HIS A 554 -19.98 4.51 19.67
C HIS A 554 -19.55 3.18 20.33
N LEU A 555 -19.58 3.11 21.66
CA LEU A 555 -19.19 1.91 22.41
C LEU A 555 -20.34 0.89 22.44
N ILE A 556 -19.96 -0.39 22.44
CA ILE A 556 -20.93 -1.50 22.50
C ILE A 556 -21.40 -1.70 23.94
N LEU A 557 -22.70 -1.87 24.13
CA LEU A 557 -23.32 -2.19 25.41
C LEU A 557 -23.90 -3.61 25.36
N GLY A 558 -23.05 -4.61 25.53
CA GLY A 558 -23.42 -6.02 25.59
C GLY A 558 -23.68 -6.53 27.02
N PRO A 559 -23.79 -7.84 27.18
CA PRO A 559 -23.99 -8.46 28.51
C PRO A 559 -22.81 -8.20 29.47
N VAL A 560 -21.57 -8.17 28.97
CA VAL A 560 -20.37 -7.95 29.78
C VAL A 560 -20.34 -6.55 30.34
N GLU A 561 -20.64 -5.56 29.52
CA GLU A 561 -20.63 -4.16 29.88
C GLU A 561 -21.74 -3.90 30.94
N ARG A 562 -22.91 -4.50 30.79
CA ARG A 562 -24.01 -4.42 31.76
C ARG A 562 -23.63 -5.05 33.11
N GLU A 563 -22.98 -6.21 33.09
CA GLU A 563 -22.49 -6.88 34.30
C GLU A 563 -21.41 -6.05 35.00
N THR A 564 -20.50 -5.44 34.22
CA THR A 564 -19.46 -4.55 34.75
C THR A 564 -20.07 -3.31 35.40
N LEU A 565 -21.08 -2.69 34.79
CA LEU A 565 -21.80 -1.56 35.36
C LEU A 565 -22.55 -1.93 36.65
N ALA A 566 -23.23 -3.08 36.64
CA ALA A 566 -23.93 -3.57 37.82
C ALA A 566 -22.97 -3.83 39.01
N SER A 567 -21.77 -4.34 38.73
CA SER A 567 -20.72 -4.55 39.75
C SER A 567 -20.17 -3.25 40.36
N GLN A 568 -20.34 -2.12 39.63
CA GLN A 568 -20.00 -0.76 40.11
C GLN A 568 -21.20 -0.06 40.77
N GLY A 569 -22.37 -0.70 40.78
CA GLY A 569 -23.62 -0.10 41.32
C GLY A 569 -24.17 1.04 40.44
N ILE A 570 -23.84 1.06 39.13
CA ILE A 570 -24.18 2.15 38.23
C ILE A 570 -25.27 1.71 37.24
N GLY A 571 -26.35 2.52 37.15
CA GLY A 571 -27.46 2.34 36.22
C GLY A 571 -27.23 3.10 34.89
N LEU A 572 -27.91 2.64 33.83
CA LEU A 572 -27.79 3.25 32.50
C LEU A 572 -28.34 4.68 32.41
N ASN A 573 -29.25 5.03 33.29
CA ASN A 573 -29.89 6.35 33.35
C ASN A 573 -29.17 7.30 34.33
N ASP A 574 -28.17 6.82 35.07
CA ASP A 574 -27.44 7.63 36.05
C ASP A 574 -26.65 8.75 35.36
N VAL A 575 -26.77 9.97 35.93
CA VAL A 575 -25.96 11.10 35.51
C VAL A 575 -24.67 11.05 36.30
N ILE A 576 -23.58 10.78 35.60
CA ILE A 576 -22.24 10.65 36.20
C ILE A 576 -21.64 12.03 36.41
N ALA A 577 -21.14 12.32 37.61
CA ALA A 577 -20.49 13.59 37.94
C ALA A 577 -19.32 13.87 37.00
N ARG A 578 -19.09 15.16 36.74
CA ARG A 578 -18.04 15.60 35.79
C ARG A 578 -16.66 15.10 36.24
N GLY A 579 -15.95 14.48 35.31
CA GLY A 579 -14.60 13.95 35.52
C GLY A 579 -14.56 12.54 36.11
N ILE A 580 -15.68 11.97 36.57
CA ILE A 580 -15.73 10.60 37.09
C ILE A 580 -15.70 9.62 35.92
N GLN A 581 -14.74 8.71 35.96
CA GLN A 581 -14.60 7.63 34.98
C GLN A 581 -15.42 6.40 35.40
N VAL A 582 -16.24 5.90 34.49
CA VAL A 582 -17.00 4.66 34.62
C VAL A 582 -16.48 3.64 33.65
N LEU A 583 -16.01 2.50 34.15
CA LEU A 583 -15.52 1.40 33.32
C LEU A 583 -16.70 0.61 32.77
N LEU A 584 -16.68 0.35 31.47
CA LEU A 584 -17.63 -0.54 30.80
C LEU A 584 -17.12 -1.99 30.80
N ARG A 585 -15.80 -2.15 30.86
CA ARG A 585 -15.11 -3.45 30.95
C ARG A 585 -13.95 -3.34 31.91
N TYR A 586 -13.47 -4.48 32.39
CA TYR A 586 -12.24 -4.54 33.18
C TYR A 586 -11.04 -5.01 32.33
N ASP A 587 -11.27 -5.67 31.19
CA ASP A 587 -10.25 -6.06 30.22
C ASP A 587 -10.04 -4.93 29.20
N ALA A 588 -8.79 -4.74 28.78
CA ALA A 588 -8.40 -3.76 27.76
C ALA A 588 -8.16 -4.45 26.40
N THR A 589 -9.14 -5.22 25.92
CA THR A 589 -9.07 -5.88 24.60
C THR A 589 -9.34 -4.87 23.49
N GLU A 590 -8.58 -4.89 22.41
CA GLU A 590 -8.60 -3.88 21.33
C GLU A 590 -10.00 -3.69 20.71
N ASN A 591 -10.68 -4.78 20.39
CA ASN A 591 -11.98 -4.76 19.72
C ASN A 591 -13.16 -4.44 20.67
N THR A 592 -12.90 -4.06 21.91
CA THR A 592 -13.93 -3.82 22.94
C THR A 592 -14.04 -2.35 23.36
N GLY A 593 -13.38 -1.44 22.63
CA GLY A 593 -13.40 0.00 22.93
C GLY A 593 -12.33 0.43 23.93
N ALA A 594 -11.31 -0.39 24.16
CA ALA A 594 -10.12 0.01 24.92
C ALA A 594 -9.36 1.11 24.20
N SER A 595 -8.73 2.00 24.94
CA SER A 595 -7.89 3.08 24.47
C SER A 595 -6.44 2.94 24.97
N GLN A 596 -5.53 3.67 24.35
CA GLN A 596 -4.11 3.62 24.67
C GLN A 596 -3.59 5.01 24.97
N VAL A 597 -2.68 5.10 25.94
CA VAL A 597 -1.94 6.33 26.29
C VAL A 597 -0.44 6.01 26.26
N GLU A 598 0.33 6.82 25.56
CA GLU A 598 1.78 6.68 25.55
C GLU A 598 2.32 7.04 26.93
N SER A 599 3.17 6.19 27.50
CA SER A 599 3.61 6.27 28.88
C SER A 599 5.13 6.08 29.05
N LEU A 600 5.88 5.99 27.94
CA LEU A 600 7.34 5.77 28.03
C LEU A 600 8.08 6.93 28.66
N ALA A 601 7.61 8.18 28.41
CA ALA A 601 8.21 9.37 29.00
C ALA A 601 8.00 9.49 30.51
N ASP A 602 6.94 8.87 31.02
CA ASP A 602 6.59 8.86 32.45
C ASP A 602 7.22 7.71 33.24
N LEU A 603 7.81 6.73 32.52
CA LEU A 603 8.37 5.52 33.10
C LEU A 603 9.71 5.80 33.81
N ASP A 604 9.83 5.41 35.07
CA ASP A 604 11.12 5.41 35.76
C ASP A 604 12.13 4.52 35.04
N GLU A 605 13.38 4.96 34.90
CA GLU A 605 14.42 4.30 34.10
C GLU A 605 14.78 2.89 34.62
N SER A 606 14.55 2.62 35.90
CA SER A 606 14.77 1.27 36.47
C SER A 606 13.79 0.22 35.90
N TYR A 607 12.55 0.62 35.58
CA TYR A 607 11.61 -0.25 34.87
C TYR A 607 12.05 -0.52 33.44
N ARG A 608 12.63 0.47 32.75
CA ARG A 608 13.18 0.26 31.40
C ARG A 608 14.19 -0.87 31.42
N THR A 609 15.14 -0.82 32.35
CA THR A 609 16.16 -1.86 32.55
C THR A 609 15.53 -3.22 32.86
N ALA A 610 14.51 -3.25 33.72
CA ALA A 610 13.80 -4.48 34.06
C ALA A 610 13.05 -5.10 32.85
N ILE A 611 12.35 -4.28 32.05
CA ILE A 611 11.63 -4.72 30.85
C ILE A 611 12.60 -5.23 29.79
N GLU A 612 13.73 -4.54 29.56
CA GLU A 612 14.77 -5.00 28.62
C GLU A 612 15.42 -6.32 29.09
N LYS A 613 15.58 -6.52 30.41
CA LYS A 613 16.05 -7.81 30.95
C LYS A 613 15.03 -8.93 30.74
N ILE A 614 13.74 -8.67 30.90
CA ILE A 614 12.68 -9.63 30.53
C ILE A 614 12.76 -9.98 29.05
N ALA A 615 12.93 -9.00 28.16
CA ALA A 615 13.12 -9.24 26.73
C ALA A 615 14.35 -10.13 26.45
N GLN A 616 15.46 -9.89 27.15
CA GLN A 616 16.68 -10.72 27.07
C GLN A 616 16.42 -12.16 27.51
N ILE A 617 15.74 -12.39 28.64
CA ILE A 617 15.36 -13.73 29.13
C ILE A 617 14.52 -14.47 28.09
N LEU A 618 13.63 -13.77 27.42
CA LEU A 618 12.78 -14.33 26.36
C LEU A 618 13.54 -14.53 25.04
N GLY A 619 14.78 -14.03 24.92
CA GLY A 619 15.50 -13.99 23.63
C GLY A 619 14.82 -13.11 22.59
N MET A 620 14.08 -12.07 23.03
CA MET A 620 13.27 -11.21 22.17
C MET A 620 14.11 -10.09 21.58
N SER A 621 14.34 -10.16 20.27
CA SER A 621 14.88 -9.05 19.49
C SER A 621 13.78 -8.07 19.12
N GLU A 622 12.73 -8.53 18.45
CA GLU A 622 11.53 -7.75 18.11
C GLU A 622 10.27 -8.44 18.66
N GLY A 623 9.40 -7.67 19.30
CA GLY A 623 8.15 -8.18 19.85
C GLY A 623 7.48 -7.21 20.81
N GLN A 624 6.44 -7.71 21.48
CA GLN A 624 5.71 -6.94 22.48
C GLN A 624 5.58 -7.75 23.78
N ILE A 625 5.62 -7.04 24.91
CA ILE A 625 5.50 -7.62 26.25
C ILE A 625 4.34 -6.95 26.97
N ASP A 626 3.40 -7.74 27.49
CA ASP A 626 2.33 -7.26 28.38
C ASP A 626 2.75 -7.37 29.84
N LEU A 627 2.55 -6.29 30.58
CA LEU A 627 2.92 -6.11 31.97
C LEU A 627 1.79 -5.51 32.79
N ILE A 628 1.78 -5.76 34.11
CA ILE A 628 1.07 -4.92 35.09
C ILE A 628 2.12 -4.20 35.93
N ILE A 629 1.98 -2.88 36.02
CA ILE A 629 2.82 -2.02 36.87
C ILE A 629 1.88 -1.17 37.76
N PRO A 630 1.95 -1.30 39.08
CA PRO A 630 1.13 -0.50 40.00
C PRO A 630 1.45 1.00 39.96
N ASN A 631 2.72 1.38 39.84
CA ASN A 631 3.13 2.77 39.80
C ASN A 631 4.41 2.92 38.96
N ILE A 632 4.28 3.53 37.75
CA ILE A 632 5.40 3.74 36.81
C ILE A 632 6.35 4.88 37.23
N TYR A 633 5.91 5.75 38.17
CA TYR A 633 6.68 6.91 38.65
C TYR A 633 7.65 6.58 39.81
N GLN A 634 7.52 5.40 40.40
CA GLN A 634 8.40 4.92 41.47
C GLN A 634 9.51 4.07 40.89
N ALA A 635 10.69 4.12 41.53
CA ALA A 635 11.81 3.28 41.12
C ALA A 635 11.49 1.79 41.35
N TYR A 636 11.81 0.95 40.39
CA TYR A 636 11.72 -0.49 40.48
C TYR A 636 12.89 -1.06 41.31
N GLN A 637 12.59 -1.68 42.44
CA GLN A 637 13.60 -2.24 43.38
C GLN A 637 13.70 -3.76 43.33
N GLN A 638 13.06 -4.40 42.36
CA GLN A 638 12.93 -5.84 42.24
C GLN A 638 12.23 -6.49 43.44
N GLU A 639 11.37 -5.74 44.13
CA GLU A 639 10.56 -6.25 45.23
C GLU A 639 9.24 -6.86 44.72
N PRO A 640 8.64 -7.80 45.46
CA PRO A 640 7.33 -8.35 45.12
C PRO A 640 6.24 -7.29 44.99
N GLY A 641 5.40 -7.43 43.96
CA GLY A 641 4.25 -6.55 43.74
C GLY A 641 4.53 -5.30 42.92
N GLN A 642 5.76 -5.08 42.46
CA GLN A 642 6.10 -3.89 41.67
C GLN A 642 5.93 -4.05 40.15
N LEU A 643 6.14 -5.27 39.62
CA LEU A 643 6.00 -5.58 38.20
C LEU A 643 5.55 -7.03 38.03
N TYR A 644 4.52 -7.27 37.20
CA TYR A 644 4.04 -8.61 36.85
C TYR A 644 4.10 -8.80 35.34
N PHE A 645 4.77 -9.87 34.90
CA PHE A 645 4.75 -10.27 33.51
C PHE A 645 3.45 -11.02 33.19
N LEU A 646 2.74 -10.60 32.13
CA LEU A 646 1.50 -11.22 31.67
C LEU A 646 1.69 -12.15 30.47
N GLY A 647 2.55 -11.76 29.54
CA GLY A 647 2.77 -12.53 28.31
C GLY A 647 3.63 -11.78 27.29
N ALA A 648 4.02 -12.49 26.24
CA ALA A 648 4.77 -11.98 25.13
C ALA A 648 4.02 -12.20 23.82
N HIS A 649 4.16 -11.30 22.86
CA HIS A 649 3.49 -11.34 21.56
C HIS A 649 4.54 -11.34 20.45
N ARG A 650 4.38 -12.29 19.52
CA ARG A 650 5.25 -12.45 18.35
C ARG A 650 4.96 -11.45 17.23
N GLN A 651 3.71 -11.03 17.11
CA GLN A 651 3.29 -10.05 16.12
C GLN A 651 3.20 -8.67 16.77
N ILE A 652 3.94 -7.74 16.23
CA ILE A 652 3.86 -6.35 16.66
C ILE A 652 2.60 -5.74 16.05
N ASN A 653 1.72 -5.21 16.90
CA ASN A 653 0.63 -4.33 16.49
C ASN A 653 1.08 -2.88 16.69
N LEU A 654 1.62 -2.29 15.64
CA LEU A 654 2.15 -0.94 15.69
C LEU A 654 1.06 0.12 15.84
N ALA A 655 -0.17 -0.19 15.41
CA ALA A 655 -1.31 0.73 15.54
C ALA A 655 -1.59 1.07 17.01
N LEU A 656 -1.40 0.14 17.94
CA LEU A 656 -1.54 0.40 19.38
C LEU A 656 -0.61 1.48 19.90
N HIS A 657 0.58 1.61 19.33
CA HIS A 657 1.60 2.57 19.76
C HIS A 657 1.53 3.90 19.01
N LEU A 658 0.84 3.95 17.86
CA LEU A 658 0.72 5.14 17.02
C LEU A 658 -0.65 5.82 17.15
N GLN A 659 -1.73 5.04 17.39
CA GLN A 659 -3.09 5.55 17.50
C GLN A 659 -3.48 5.74 18.98
N VAL A 660 -2.67 6.52 19.69
CA VAL A 660 -2.86 6.80 21.13
C VAL A 660 -3.71 8.06 21.34
N LEU A 661 -4.44 8.11 22.45
CA LEU A 661 -5.31 9.25 22.79
C LEU A 661 -4.50 10.52 23.12
N MET A 662 -3.34 10.34 23.76
CA MET A 662 -2.50 11.46 24.26
C MET A 662 -1.02 11.10 24.07
N ALA A 663 -0.20 12.13 23.98
CA ALA A 663 1.27 12.02 23.92
C ALA A 663 1.80 11.16 22.74
N ALA A 664 1.11 11.17 21.59
CA ALA A 664 1.53 10.38 20.42
C ALA A 664 2.97 10.69 20.02
N ASN A 665 3.83 9.69 20.03
CA ASN A 665 5.21 9.80 19.55
C ASN A 665 5.23 9.74 18.01
N LYS A 666 5.22 10.90 17.37
CA LYS A 666 5.25 11.03 15.91
C LYS A 666 6.54 10.50 15.29
N ASP A 667 7.63 10.46 16.05
CA ASP A 667 8.94 10.01 15.59
C ASP A 667 9.15 8.49 15.81
N LEU A 668 8.19 7.82 16.41
CA LEU A 668 8.29 6.38 16.70
C LEU A 668 8.62 5.52 15.44
N PRO A 669 7.98 5.74 14.27
CA PRO A 669 8.33 4.98 13.06
C PRO A 669 9.79 5.18 12.64
N ALA A 670 10.31 6.40 12.70
CA ALA A 670 11.70 6.71 12.39
C ALA A 670 12.66 6.07 13.42
N THR A 671 12.30 6.12 14.70
CA THR A 671 13.07 5.49 15.79
C THR A 671 13.15 3.97 15.63
N ILE A 672 12.04 3.32 15.27
CA ILE A 672 12.00 1.88 15.00
C ILE A 672 12.89 1.54 13.80
N LEU A 673 12.73 2.28 12.71
CA LEU A 673 13.51 2.07 11.49
C LEU A 673 15.01 2.21 11.74
N ASP A 674 15.42 3.29 12.40
CA ASP A 674 16.82 3.54 12.75
C ASP A 674 17.44 2.40 13.57
N LYS A 675 16.68 1.85 14.53
CA LYS A 675 17.14 0.68 15.32
C LYS A 675 17.21 -0.60 14.48
N LEU A 676 16.22 -0.84 13.60
CA LEU A 676 16.19 -2.04 12.74
C LEU A 676 17.33 -2.06 11.72
N LEU A 677 17.73 -0.90 11.20
CA LEU A 677 18.76 -0.77 10.17
C LEU A 677 20.19 -0.70 10.73
N LYS A 678 20.37 -0.32 12.00
CA LYS A 678 21.69 -0.36 12.63
C LYS A 678 22.14 -1.82 12.74
N ALA A 679 23.29 -2.13 12.13
CA ALA A 679 23.98 -3.36 12.37
C ALA A 679 24.35 -3.48 13.87
N ASN A 680 24.23 -4.67 14.44
CA ASN A 680 24.66 -4.93 15.82
C ASN A 680 26.16 -4.72 15.98
#